data_558c6c9ed0458a8d0fd19a805aec7afd
#
_entry.id   558c6c9ed0458a8d0fd19a805aec7afd
#
_cell.length_a   1.000
_cell.length_b   1.000
_cell.length_c   1.000
_cell.angle_alpha   90.00
_cell.angle_beta   90.00
_cell.angle_gamma   90.00
#
_symmetry.space_group_name_H-M   'P 1'
#
loop_
_entity.id
_entity.type
_entity.pdbx_description
1 polymer ?
#
loop_
_entity_poly.entity_id
_entity_poly.type
_entity_poly.pdbx_seq_one_letter_code
_entity_poly.pdbx_strand_id
1 'polypeptide(L)'
;MPDPAEHRDFRVPGRWSGRSADANGARRGAADGAAWIWHPDVRPHETAVLRFALTFDAGPEEGSLTFQVTADQRFQLRLDGELITVGPDYSDPAHWSIVTCQVPLSPGPHRLEALVWWLADGTRASERMANAHAGVAPPMTQMTIRGGFLFAAEGWAERLSTGRAPWQVVDLTGAVGFEHRPLPNYHDIGPAWREDLGRWNQEGRAVPAAVLCDPVQDNPYGLHRPDWRLHPTDLPEQRRVRWSGGRIRAVTSDHLDRPFQAEDEADAQCAAAQALLRDGSTWVVPARSEYTLLWDCEDYVCGYPALAWSGGAGAAVEVEWAEALYEAGRASEVQTLTGKGNRDAIRDKVFLGFGDTFLADGERRETPPLWWRAGRYLRVRIRTGLQPLKLERLAILTTGYPLDPVATWRSSDPRLDAAVPLLRRALLASAHEVWADSPFYEQLPYVGDNVIECLAGYVVSPDDRLCRRAIELFDWSRSYNGLVAERYPSRWPQSSTTYALLWPTLVQHQAWWRDDAPFVRRQLPGVRALLEQVFALVRPDGLLGEVPGWSFVDWVPAWAQGVAPGAREGDSSILNLHVLRALRSASALEQAFGERELFDRYERRAGALAGCIRARYWDAAQGLVRDTTESRVFSEHAQCLA
;
A
#
# COMPACT_ATOMS: atom_id res chain seq x y z
N MET A 1 10.85 21.01 -10.36
CA MET A 1 10.74 19.55 -10.51
C MET A 1 11.88 18.94 -9.74
N PRO A 2 11.68 17.83 -9.01
CA PRO A 2 12.76 17.15 -8.31
C PRO A 2 13.81 16.63 -9.31
N ASP A 3 15.06 16.57 -8.86
CA ASP A 3 16.18 16.09 -9.69
C ASP A 3 16.01 14.57 -9.95
N PRO A 4 15.85 14.12 -11.19
CA PRO A 4 15.70 12.70 -11.51
C PRO A 4 16.98 11.87 -11.25
N ALA A 5 18.09 12.48 -10.89
CA ALA A 5 19.36 11.80 -10.68
C ALA A 5 19.46 11.02 -9.35
N GLU A 6 18.52 11.20 -8.41
CA GLU A 6 18.57 10.55 -7.08
C GLU A 6 17.90 9.16 -7.03
N HIS A 7 17.10 8.79 -8.04
CA HIS A 7 16.42 7.50 -8.04
C HIS A 7 17.14 6.51 -8.96
N ARG A 8 17.76 5.49 -8.37
CA ARG A 8 18.29 4.33 -9.11
C ARG A 8 17.38 3.13 -8.87
N ASP A 9 16.89 2.55 -9.94
CA ASP A 9 16.17 1.27 -9.90
C ASP A 9 17.15 0.14 -10.18
N PHE A 10 17.42 -0.68 -9.17
CA PHE A 10 18.25 -1.87 -9.25
C PHE A 10 17.44 -3.15 -9.45
N ARG A 11 16.10 -3.07 -9.40
CA ARG A 11 15.23 -4.22 -9.64
C ARG A 11 15.33 -4.67 -11.10
N VAL A 12 15.32 -5.96 -11.32
CA VAL A 12 15.34 -6.60 -12.64
C VAL A 12 14.08 -7.44 -12.78
N PRO A 13 12.95 -6.81 -13.15
CA PRO A 13 11.68 -7.49 -13.30
C PRO A 13 11.75 -8.64 -14.30
N GLY A 14 11.03 -9.74 -14.02
CA GLY A 14 10.94 -10.90 -14.90
C GLY A 14 12.23 -11.74 -15.00
N ARG A 15 13.33 -11.33 -14.36
CA ARG A 15 14.55 -12.13 -14.30
C ARG A 15 14.47 -13.14 -13.14
N TRP A 16 13.84 -14.27 -13.43
CA TRP A 16 13.79 -15.40 -12.52
C TRP A 16 14.84 -16.44 -12.95
N SER A 17 16.01 -16.44 -12.33
CA SER A 17 17.15 -17.28 -12.66
C SER A 17 17.06 -18.71 -12.09
N GLY A 18 15.89 -19.29 -11.93
CA GLY A 18 15.78 -20.54 -11.20
C GLY A 18 14.76 -21.56 -11.68
N ARG A 19 14.32 -21.51 -12.93
CA ARG A 19 13.50 -22.58 -13.53
C ARG A 19 14.33 -23.55 -14.37
N SER A 20 15.41 -24.07 -13.87
CA SER A 20 15.94 -25.33 -14.39
C SER A 20 15.28 -26.46 -13.60
N ALA A 21 14.46 -27.29 -14.26
CA ALA A 21 14.12 -28.58 -13.71
C ALA A 21 15.42 -29.37 -13.50
N ASP A 22 15.65 -29.87 -12.29
CA ASP A 22 16.73 -30.86 -12.10
C ASP A 22 16.39 -32.14 -12.87
N ALA A 23 17.35 -33.09 -12.91
CA ALA A 23 17.18 -34.35 -13.61
C ALA A 23 15.95 -35.18 -13.17
N ASN A 24 15.32 -34.79 -12.04
CA ASN A 24 14.14 -35.43 -11.46
C ASN A 24 12.85 -34.62 -11.67
N GLY A 25 12.88 -33.51 -12.45
CA GLY A 25 11.73 -32.68 -12.73
C GLY A 25 11.30 -31.76 -11.58
N ALA A 26 12.04 -31.73 -10.48
CA ALA A 26 11.79 -30.79 -9.39
C ALA A 26 12.19 -29.37 -9.83
N ARG A 27 11.25 -28.43 -9.75
CA ARG A 27 11.54 -27.02 -10.02
C ARG A 27 12.30 -26.45 -8.83
N ARG A 28 13.58 -26.16 -9.04
CA ARG A 28 14.37 -25.44 -8.04
C ARG A 28 13.93 -23.98 -8.03
N GLY A 29 13.59 -23.48 -6.83
CA GLY A 29 13.24 -22.09 -6.63
C GLY A 29 14.43 -21.16 -6.78
N ALA A 30 14.18 -19.88 -6.99
CA ALA A 30 15.21 -18.87 -7.17
C ALA A 30 16.17 -18.75 -5.97
N ALA A 31 15.70 -18.95 -4.77
CA ALA A 31 16.49 -18.89 -3.54
C ALA A 31 17.26 -20.20 -3.24
N ASP A 32 17.56 -20.99 -4.28
CA ASP A 32 18.24 -22.28 -4.09
C ASP A 32 19.58 -22.10 -3.40
N GLY A 33 19.77 -22.81 -2.29
CA GLY A 33 20.96 -22.72 -1.47
C GLY A 33 21.00 -21.61 -0.42
N ALA A 34 19.95 -20.77 -0.31
CA ALA A 34 19.75 -19.86 0.80
C ALA A 34 18.83 -20.49 1.87
N ALA A 35 18.83 -19.94 3.07
CA ALA A 35 17.89 -20.31 4.13
C ALA A 35 17.35 -19.04 4.78
N TRP A 36 16.12 -19.11 5.31
CA TRP A 36 15.58 -18.06 6.15
C TRP A 36 16.38 -18.00 7.46
N ILE A 37 16.78 -16.78 7.84
CA ILE A 37 17.54 -16.54 9.07
C ILE A 37 16.82 -15.55 9.97
N TRP A 38 17.14 -15.60 11.28
CA TRP A 38 16.62 -14.70 12.30
C TRP A 38 17.64 -14.50 13.44
N HIS A 39 17.30 -13.66 14.41
CA HIS A 39 18.12 -13.51 15.62
C HIS A 39 17.94 -14.73 16.53
N PRO A 40 19.01 -15.34 17.06
CA PRO A 40 18.92 -16.58 17.85
C PRO A 40 18.08 -16.44 19.13
N ASP A 41 18.11 -15.25 19.76
CA ASP A 41 17.47 -15.01 21.06
C ASP A 41 16.11 -14.28 20.95
N VAL A 42 15.69 -13.87 19.74
CA VAL A 42 14.41 -13.17 19.49
C VAL A 42 13.45 -14.16 18.84
N ARG A 43 12.28 -14.36 19.44
CA ARG A 43 11.28 -15.27 18.86
C ARG A 43 10.70 -14.70 17.58
N PRO A 44 10.54 -15.51 16.51
CA PRO A 44 10.01 -15.03 15.23
C PRO A 44 8.56 -14.54 15.25
N HIS A 45 7.84 -14.70 16.37
CA HIS A 45 6.46 -14.25 16.58
C HIS A 45 6.36 -13.06 17.56
N GLU A 46 7.48 -12.46 17.91
CA GLU A 46 7.54 -11.26 18.76
C GLU A 46 7.92 -10.05 17.92
N THR A 47 7.37 -8.89 18.25
CA THR A 47 7.74 -7.63 17.61
C THR A 47 9.26 -7.43 17.69
N ALA A 48 9.87 -7.21 16.54
CA ALA A 48 11.32 -7.04 16.43
C ALA A 48 11.69 -6.06 15.33
N VAL A 49 12.79 -5.33 15.56
CA VAL A 49 13.51 -4.57 14.56
C VAL A 49 14.95 -5.03 14.58
N LEU A 50 15.38 -5.69 13.50
CA LEU A 50 16.68 -6.35 13.42
C LEU A 50 17.51 -5.77 12.29
N ARG A 51 18.80 -5.60 12.53
CA ARG A 51 19.77 -5.20 11.51
C ARG A 51 20.69 -6.37 11.21
N PHE A 52 20.53 -6.98 10.04
CA PHE A 52 21.44 -7.97 9.50
C PHE A 52 22.57 -7.31 8.74
N ALA A 53 23.79 -7.80 8.87
CA ALA A 53 24.94 -7.28 8.15
C ALA A 53 25.91 -8.38 7.74
N LEU A 54 26.53 -8.18 6.58
CA LEU A 54 27.59 -9.03 6.04
C LEU A 54 28.63 -8.16 5.33
N THR A 55 29.91 -8.36 5.64
CA THR A 55 31.03 -7.76 4.90
C THR A 55 31.66 -8.81 3.98
N PHE A 56 32.04 -8.38 2.78
CA PHE A 56 32.68 -9.24 1.80
C PHE A 56 33.62 -8.43 0.90
N ASP A 57 34.55 -9.10 0.23
CA ASP A 57 35.44 -8.49 -0.74
C ASP A 57 35.02 -8.90 -2.17
N ALA A 58 34.97 -7.93 -3.09
CA ALA A 58 34.78 -8.20 -4.51
C ALA A 58 36.13 -8.18 -5.26
N GLY A 59 36.37 -9.20 -6.06
CA GLY A 59 37.55 -9.26 -6.91
C GLY A 59 37.46 -8.34 -8.14
N PRO A 60 38.60 -8.11 -8.84
CA PRO A 60 38.64 -7.17 -9.97
C PRO A 60 37.77 -7.60 -11.17
N GLU A 61 37.45 -8.88 -11.29
CA GLU A 61 36.59 -9.42 -12.37
C GLU A 61 35.10 -9.50 -11.98
N GLU A 62 34.78 -9.18 -10.73
CA GLU A 62 33.44 -9.32 -10.15
C GLU A 62 32.65 -7.98 -10.26
N GLY A 63 32.43 -7.50 -11.47
CA GLY A 63 31.86 -6.16 -11.74
C GLY A 63 30.38 -5.96 -11.42
N SER A 64 29.64 -7.02 -11.05
CA SER A 64 28.22 -6.91 -10.66
C SER A 64 27.77 -8.07 -9.78
N LEU A 65 26.77 -7.82 -8.95
CA LEU A 65 26.10 -8.80 -8.09
C LEU A 65 24.62 -8.87 -8.46
N THR A 66 24.14 -10.06 -8.82
CA THR A 66 22.71 -10.37 -8.97
C THR A 66 22.27 -11.17 -7.76
N PHE A 67 21.16 -10.75 -7.15
CA PHE A 67 20.64 -11.41 -5.96
C PHE A 67 19.12 -11.32 -5.88
N GLN A 68 18.56 -12.13 -5.01
CA GLN A 68 17.16 -12.14 -4.63
C GLN A 68 17.04 -11.89 -3.14
N VAL A 69 16.04 -11.11 -2.75
CA VAL A 69 15.86 -10.73 -1.34
C VAL A 69 14.38 -10.66 -0.98
N THR A 70 14.08 -11.11 0.22
CA THR A 70 12.78 -10.95 0.85
C THR A 70 12.90 -11.01 2.36
N ALA A 71 11.86 -10.56 3.06
CA ALA A 71 11.72 -10.73 4.50
C ALA A 71 10.25 -10.84 4.88
N ASP A 72 9.98 -11.29 6.06
CA ASP A 72 8.70 -11.14 6.72
C ASP A 72 8.91 -10.29 7.99
N GLN A 73 8.30 -9.11 8.16
CA GLN A 73 7.26 -8.54 7.28
C GLN A 73 7.85 -7.63 6.21
N ARG A 74 8.79 -6.73 6.59
CA ARG A 74 9.36 -5.71 5.70
C ARG A 74 10.87 -5.62 5.89
N PHE A 75 11.54 -5.17 4.85
CA PHE A 75 12.98 -4.91 4.89
C PHE A 75 13.37 -3.66 4.08
N GLN A 76 14.53 -3.12 4.43
CA GLN A 76 15.30 -2.18 3.62
C GLN A 76 16.70 -2.77 3.44
N LEU A 77 17.15 -2.94 2.21
CA LEU A 77 18.50 -3.45 1.90
C LEU A 77 19.39 -2.32 1.42
N ARG A 78 20.59 -2.25 1.99
CA ARG A 78 21.64 -1.30 1.63
C ARG A 78 22.91 -2.05 1.22
N LEU A 79 23.64 -1.45 0.28
CA LEU A 79 25.00 -1.82 -0.06
C LEU A 79 25.89 -0.57 0.14
N ASP A 80 26.91 -0.66 0.98
CA ASP A 80 27.83 0.44 1.31
C ASP A 80 27.10 1.74 1.76
N GLY A 81 25.97 1.57 2.45
CA GLY A 81 25.11 2.66 2.90
C GLY A 81 24.09 3.16 1.87
N GLU A 82 24.24 2.86 0.58
CA GLU A 82 23.26 3.18 -0.45
C GLU A 82 22.03 2.25 -0.33
N LEU A 83 20.82 2.83 -0.32
CA LEU A 83 19.57 2.06 -0.31
C LEU A 83 19.33 1.43 -1.68
N ILE A 84 19.32 0.11 -1.74
CA ILE A 84 19.14 -0.66 -2.98
C ILE A 84 17.66 -0.95 -3.25
N THR A 85 16.96 -1.52 -2.27
CA THR A 85 15.55 -1.86 -2.43
C THR A 85 14.85 -1.95 -1.07
N VAL A 86 13.55 -1.79 -1.11
CA VAL A 86 12.62 -1.98 0.03
C VAL A 86 11.60 -3.03 -0.38
N GLY A 87 11.18 -3.86 0.54
CA GLY A 87 10.18 -4.90 0.27
C GLY A 87 9.80 -5.69 1.52
N PRO A 88 9.20 -6.86 1.30
CA PRO A 88 8.69 -7.38 0.03
C PRO A 88 7.48 -6.59 -0.46
N ASP A 89 7.16 -6.67 -1.75
CA ASP A 89 5.88 -6.14 -2.25
C ASP A 89 4.73 -6.93 -1.63
N TYR A 90 3.59 -6.28 -1.40
CA TYR A 90 2.42 -6.89 -0.77
C TYR A 90 1.98 -8.17 -1.48
N SER A 91 1.84 -9.23 -0.73
CA SER A 91 1.46 -10.55 -1.22
C SER A 91 0.93 -11.43 -0.08
N ASP A 92 0.62 -12.67 -0.38
CA ASP A 92 0.19 -13.68 0.59
C ASP A 92 1.24 -14.79 0.78
N PRO A 93 1.09 -15.64 1.81
CA PRO A 93 2.03 -16.74 2.06
C PRO A 93 2.19 -17.74 0.90
N ALA A 94 1.13 -17.94 0.08
CA ALA A 94 1.18 -18.85 -1.07
C ALA A 94 1.86 -18.21 -2.30
N HIS A 95 2.01 -16.88 -2.31
CA HIS A 95 2.63 -16.10 -3.38
C HIS A 95 3.56 -15.05 -2.78
N TRP A 96 4.45 -15.47 -1.86
CA TRP A 96 5.31 -14.56 -1.10
C TRP A 96 6.29 -13.85 -2.01
N SER A 97 6.19 -12.53 -2.05
CA SER A 97 6.99 -11.71 -2.97
C SER A 97 8.48 -11.79 -2.66
N ILE A 98 9.29 -12.04 -3.69
CA ILE A 98 10.74 -11.95 -3.66
C ILE A 98 11.22 -11.03 -4.77
N VAL A 99 12.12 -10.12 -4.43
CA VAL A 99 12.66 -9.10 -5.33
C VAL A 99 13.98 -9.57 -5.91
N THR A 100 14.17 -9.46 -7.22
CA THR A 100 15.46 -9.66 -7.88
C THR A 100 16.12 -8.32 -8.16
N CYS A 101 17.37 -8.15 -7.75
CA CYS A 101 18.18 -6.96 -8.01
C CYS A 101 19.49 -7.30 -8.70
N GLN A 102 20.01 -6.34 -9.45
CA GLN A 102 21.35 -6.36 -10.00
C GLN A 102 22.04 -5.03 -9.69
N VAL A 103 23.18 -5.10 -8.98
CA VAL A 103 23.95 -3.93 -8.58
C VAL A 103 25.37 -3.99 -9.15
N PRO A 104 25.96 -2.87 -9.57
CA PRO A 104 27.38 -2.83 -9.90
C PRO A 104 28.23 -3.01 -8.65
N LEU A 105 29.38 -3.67 -8.77
CA LEU A 105 30.38 -3.78 -7.72
C LEU A 105 31.71 -3.20 -8.20
N SER A 106 32.37 -2.44 -7.33
CA SER A 106 33.79 -2.09 -7.48
C SER A 106 34.66 -3.17 -6.84
N PRO A 107 35.92 -3.35 -7.26
CA PRO A 107 36.84 -4.20 -6.51
C PRO A 107 37.10 -3.68 -5.10
N GLY A 108 37.16 -4.58 -4.13
CA GLY A 108 37.48 -4.26 -2.74
C GLY A 108 36.38 -4.62 -1.74
N PRO A 109 36.45 -4.07 -0.51
CA PRO A 109 35.52 -4.41 0.56
C PRO A 109 34.16 -3.76 0.36
N HIS A 110 33.11 -4.53 0.62
CA HIS A 110 31.70 -4.11 0.58
C HIS A 110 30.98 -4.54 1.84
N ARG A 111 29.89 -3.82 2.16
CA ARG A 111 28.99 -4.13 3.27
C ARG A 111 27.56 -4.18 2.81
N LEU A 112 26.93 -5.36 2.87
CA LEU A 112 25.48 -5.53 2.82
C LEU A 112 24.89 -5.30 4.20
N GLU A 113 23.77 -4.57 4.24
CA GLU A 113 23.03 -4.31 5.46
C GLU A 113 21.52 -4.35 5.19
N ALA A 114 20.79 -5.18 5.93
CA ALA A 114 19.34 -5.26 5.86
C ALA A 114 18.72 -4.88 7.20
N LEU A 115 17.92 -3.81 7.21
CA LEU A 115 17.02 -3.50 8.32
C LEU A 115 15.72 -4.26 8.10
N VAL A 116 15.37 -5.14 9.00
CA VAL A 116 14.16 -5.99 8.93
C VAL A 116 13.30 -5.72 10.15
N TRP A 117 11.99 -5.51 9.96
CA TRP A 117 11.08 -5.39 11.09
C TRP A 117 9.88 -6.31 10.95
N TRP A 118 9.44 -6.82 12.07
CA TRP A 118 8.26 -7.65 12.23
C TRP A 118 7.42 -7.15 13.39
N LEU A 119 6.14 -6.91 13.15
CA LEU A 119 5.20 -6.36 14.12
C LEU A 119 4.22 -7.46 14.51
N ALA A 120 4.22 -7.83 15.78
CA ALA A 120 3.22 -8.73 16.33
C ALA A 120 1.85 -8.04 16.37
N ASP A 121 0.82 -8.78 16.00
CA ASP A 121 -0.56 -8.31 16.20
C ASP A 121 -0.93 -8.41 17.68
N GLY A 122 -0.75 -7.30 18.39
CA GLY A 122 -0.99 -7.20 19.84
C GLY A 122 -2.47 -7.12 20.23
N THR A 123 -3.39 -7.06 19.26
CA THR A 123 -4.83 -6.92 19.57
C THR A 123 -5.47 -8.27 19.87
N ARG A 124 -6.27 -8.33 20.96
CA ARG A 124 -7.13 -9.48 21.24
C ARG A 124 -8.24 -9.60 20.21
N ALA A 125 -8.67 -10.81 19.90
CA ALA A 125 -9.71 -11.06 18.89
C ALA A 125 -11.03 -10.28 19.16
N SER A 126 -11.38 -10.05 20.44
CA SER A 126 -12.55 -9.25 20.84
C SER A 126 -12.37 -7.75 20.61
N GLU A 127 -11.14 -7.26 20.68
CA GLU A 127 -10.80 -5.85 20.45
C GLU A 127 -10.69 -5.55 18.95
N ARG A 128 -10.33 -6.56 18.14
CA ARG A 128 -10.27 -6.47 16.68
C ARG A 128 -11.62 -6.15 16.04
N MET A 129 -12.71 -6.72 16.56
CA MET A 129 -14.06 -6.48 16.04
C MET A 129 -14.62 -5.11 16.46
N ALA A 130 -14.27 -4.64 17.68
CA ALA A 130 -14.78 -3.37 18.21
C ALA A 130 -13.93 -2.15 17.78
N ASN A 131 -12.64 -2.36 17.53
CA ASN A 131 -11.66 -1.32 17.19
C ASN A 131 -10.70 -1.85 16.12
N ALA A 132 -11.21 -2.18 14.95
CA ALA A 132 -10.40 -2.70 13.82
C ALA A 132 -9.21 -1.78 13.45
N HIS A 133 -9.25 -0.56 13.93
CA HIS A 133 -8.30 0.52 13.64
C HIS A 133 -7.44 0.93 14.85
N ALA A 134 -7.60 0.26 16.00
CA ALA A 134 -6.98 0.63 17.25
C ALA A 134 -5.96 -0.41 17.69
N GLY A 135 -4.77 -0.40 17.13
CA GLY A 135 -3.73 -1.30 17.62
C GLY A 135 -2.35 -1.02 17.04
N VAL A 136 -1.35 -1.38 17.81
CA VAL A 136 0.00 -1.50 17.29
C VAL A 136 0.04 -2.82 16.51
N ALA A 137 -0.30 -2.74 15.24
CA ALA A 137 -0.35 -3.90 14.36
C ALA A 137 0.31 -3.55 13.02
N PRO A 138 0.84 -4.52 12.31
CA PRO A 138 1.26 -4.28 10.94
C PRO A 138 0.05 -3.85 10.11
N PRO A 139 0.27 -3.12 9.00
CA PRO A 139 -0.79 -2.80 8.06
C PRO A 139 -1.60 -4.04 7.66
N MET A 140 -2.89 -3.86 7.37
CA MET A 140 -3.76 -4.99 7.00
C MET A 140 -3.30 -5.71 5.74
N THR A 141 -2.77 -4.96 4.77
CA THR A 141 -2.18 -5.50 3.54
C THR A 141 -0.93 -6.34 3.79
N GLN A 142 -0.25 -6.13 4.92
CA GLN A 142 0.96 -6.86 5.25
C GLN A 142 0.61 -8.24 5.83
N MET A 143 0.37 -9.20 4.96
CA MET A 143 0.27 -10.60 5.33
C MET A 143 1.59 -11.06 5.94
N THR A 144 1.53 -12.03 6.83
CA THR A 144 2.71 -12.49 7.57
C THR A 144 2.54 -13.91 8.08
N ILE A 145 3.64 -14.61 8.26
CA ILE A 145 3.72 -15.91 8.94
C ILE A 145 4.46 -15.73 10.27
N ARG A 146 5.71 -15.27 10.21
CA ARG A 146 6.62 -15.03 11.35
C ARG A 146 7.84 -14.26 10.86
N GLY A 147 8.56 -13.59 11.73
CA GLY A 147 9.79 -12.90 11.37
C GLY A 147 10.79 -13.82 10.64
N GLY A 148 11.41 -13.28 9.59
CA GLY A 148 12.41 -13.96 8.79
C GLY A 148 13.08 -13.04 7.77
N PHE A 149 14.32 -13.35 7.41
CA PHE A 149 15.07 -12.67 6.38
C PHE A 149 15.74 -13.68 5.46
N LEU A 150 15.70 -13.44 4.15
CA LEU A 150 16.29 -14.29 3.13
C LEU A 150 16.99 -13.43 2.08
N PHE A 151 18.26 -13.76 1.80
CA PHE A 151 19.06 -13.19 0.74
C PHE A 151 19.77 -14.32 -0.02
N ALA A 152 19.60 -14.37 -1.34
CA ALA A 152 20.16 -15.40 -2.20
C ALA A 152 20.96 -14.75 -3.34
N ALA A 153 22.26 -14.97 -3.38
CA ALA A 153 23.16 -14.39 -4.36
C ALA A 153 23.48 -15.38 -5.49
N GLU A 154 23.23 -14.97 -6.73
CA GLU A 154 23.52 -15.77 -7.92
C GLU A 154 25.04 -15.86 -8.13
N GLY A 155 25.56 -17.10 -8.19
CA GLY A 155 27.01 -17.34 -8.34
C GLY A 155 27.85 -17.10 -7.07
N TRP A 156 27.26 -16.54 -6.00
CA TRP A 156 27.95 -16.18 -4.77
C TRP A 156 27.36 -16.87 -3.52
N ALA A 157 26.66 -17.98 -3.69
CA ALA A 157 25.85 -18.57 -2.64
C ALA A 157 26.61 -18.82 -1.34
N GLU A 158 27.82 -19.41 -1.39
CA GLU A 158 28.63 -19.72 -0.20
C GLU A 158 29.19 -18.47 0.48
N ARG A 159 29.34 -17.37 -0.26
CA ARG A 159 29.93 -16.12 0.23
C ARG A 159 28.90 -15.14 0.77
N LEU A 160 27.67 -15.13 0.21
CA LEU A 160 26.69 -14.08 0.47
C LEU A 160 25.30 -14.60 0.87
N SER A 161 24.89 -15.83 0.46
CA SER A 161 23.53 -16.26 0.74
C SER A 161 23.31 -16.54 2.23
N THR A 162 22.11 -16.19 2.72
CA THR A 162 21.71 -16.47 4.10
C THR A 162 21.69 -17.97 4.38
N GLY A 163 22.08 -18.35 5.61
CA GLY A 163 22.25 -19.75 6.01
C GLY A 163 23.56 -20.40 5.55
N ARG A 164 24.32 -19.73 4.67
CA ARG A 164 25.67 -20.19 4.22
C ARG A 164 26.76 -19.21 4.63
N ALA A 165 26.59 -17.94 4.29
CA ALA A 165 27.50 -16.86 4.68
C ALA A 165 27.30 -16.46 6.15
N PRO A 166 28.36 -15.90 6.80
CA PRO A 166 28.36 -15.60 8.23
C PRO A 166 27.64 -14.27 8.54
N TRP A 167 26.38 -14.14 8.17
CA TRP A 167 25.56 -13.00 8.52
C TRP A 167 25.51 -12.75 10.00
N GLN A 168 25.72 -11.50 10.40
CA GLN A 168 25.57 -11.04 11.77
C GLN A 168 24.23 -10.32 11.92
N VAL A 169 23.64 -10.36 13.11
CA VAL A 169 22.39 -9.68 13.43
C VAL A 169 22.49 -8.93 14.75
N VAL A 170 21.88 -7.75 14.78
CA VAL A 170 21.75 -6.89 15.97
C VAL A 170 20.28 -6.65 16.23
N ASP A 171 19.85 -6.79 17.47
CA ASP A 171 18.50 -6.43 17.90
C ASP A 171 18.43 -4.93 18.20
N LEU A 172 17.62 -4.20 17.42
CA LEU A 172 17.33 -2.78 17.57
C LEU A 172 15.93 -2.52 18.16
N THR A 173 15.21 -3.53 18.58
CA THR A 173 13.83 -3.41 19.08
C THR A 173 13.72 -2.39 20.23
N GLY A 174 14.76 -2.30 21.10
CA GLY A 174 14.82 -1.31 22.16
C GLY A 174 14.99 0.15 21.69
N ALA A 175 15.44 0.36 20.44
CA ALA A 175 15.61 1.68 19.84
C ALA A 175 14.34 2.17 19.12
N VAL A 176 13.41 1.26 18.82
CA VAL A 176 12.17 1.54 18.09
C VAL A 176 10.97 1.17 18.94
N GLY A 177 10.18 2.17 19.28
CA GLY A 177 8.87 1.98 19.91
C GLY A 177 7.74 2.15 18.90
N PHE A 178 6.58 1.64 19.25
CA PHE A 178 5.36 1.79 18.47
C PHE A 178 4.32 2.49 19.33
N GLU A 179 3.75 3.56 18.82
CA GLU A 179 2.71 4.30 19.53
C GLU A 179 1.36 4.00 18.89
N HIS A 180 0.40 3.65 19.75
CA HIS A 180 -0.99 3.60 19.37
C HIS A 180 -1.55 5.02 19.41
N ARG A 181 -1.93 5.55 18.26
CA ARG A 181 -2.67 6.81 18.17
C ARG A 181 -4.05 6.51 17.63
N PRO A 182 -5.10 6.60 18.46
CA PRO A 182 -6.46 6.34 18.03
C PRO A 182 -6.95 7.48 17.14
N LEU A 183 -6.77 7.34 15.84
CA LEU A 183 -7.43 8.19 14.87
C LEU A 183 -8.51 7.36 14.19
N PRO A 184 -9.76 7.78 14.27
CA PRO A 184 -10.87 7.09 13.62
C PRO A 184 -10.66 7.02 12.11
N ASN A 185 -11.09 5.92 11.49
CA ASN A 185 -11.05 5.68 10.05
C ASN A 185 -9.67 5.56 9.39
N TYR A 186 -8.62 5.35 10.16
CA TYR A 186 -7.33 4.97 9.58
C TYR A 186 -7.24 3.45 9.48
N HIS A 187 -7.15 2.97 8.25
CA HIS A 187 -6.89 1.58 7.94
C HIS A 187 -5.52 1.47 7.32
N ASP A 188 -4.80 0.45 7.63
CA ASP A 188 -3.64 -0.02 6.90
C ASP A 188 -2.45 0.93 6.74
N ILE A 189 -2.37 1.96 7.56
CA ILE A 189 -1.26 2.95 7.51
C ILE A 189 -0.08 2.60 8.42
N GLY A 190 -0.11 1.46 9.07
CA GLY A 190 0.88 1.05 10.07
C GLY A 190 0.81 1.86 11.37
N PRO A 191 1.61 1.52 12.37
CA PRO A 191 1.68 2.25 13.63
C PRO A 191 2.41 3.58 13.49
N ALA A 192 2.26 4.47 14.46
CA ALA A 192 3.19 5.56 14.68
C ALA A 192 4.49 5.01 15.24
N TRP A 193 5.62 5.42 14.68
CA TRP A 193 6.95 5.00 15.07
C TRP A 193 7.55 5.99 16.06
N ARG A 194 8.23 5.46 17.06
CA ARG A 194 9.02 6.27 17.99
C ARG A 194 10.45 5.74 18.00
N GLU A 195 11.37 6.51 17.48
CA GLU A 195 12.75 6.09 17.25
C GLU A 195 13.71 6.86 18.13
N ASP A 196 14.51 6.13 18.94
CA ASP A 196 15.62 6.64 19.71
C ASP A 196 16.90 6.51 18.89
N LEU A 197 17.28 7.60 18.23
CA LEU A 197 18.43 7.61 17.31
C LEU A 197 19.77 7.41 18.03
N GLY A 198 19.84 7.72 19.31
CA GLY A 198 21.00 7.41 20.14
C GLY A 198 21.20 5.91 20.33
N ARG A 199 20.12 5.17 20.55
CA ARG A 199 20.14 3.71 20.69
C ARG A 199 20.40 2.97 19.38
N TRP A 200 20.03 3.55 18.24
CA TRP A 200 20.37 2.97 16.93
C TRP A 200 21.88 2.76 16.75
N ASN A 201 22.69 3.60 17.37
CA ASN A 201 24.15 3.58 17.28
C ASN A 201 24.83 2.91 18.47
N GLN A 202 24.13 2.75 19.60
CA GLN A 202 24.56 1.88 20.67
C GLN A 202 24.32 0.45 20.20
N GLU A 203 25.22 -0.02 19.34
CA GLU A 203 25.15 -1.35 18.78
C GLU A 203 24.98 -2.37 19.90
N GLY A 204 23.80 -2.99 19.95
CA GLY A 204 23.65 -4.24 20.66
C GLY A 204 24.74 -5.20 20.17
N ARG A 205 25.13 -6.16 20.98
CA ARG A 205 26.14 -7.12 20.59
C ARG A 205 25.67 -7.84 19.32
N ALA A 206 26.39 -7.67 18.22
CA ALA A 206 26.18 -8.44 17.00
C ALA A 206 26.42 -9.93 17.30
N VAL A 207 25.48 -10.77 16.90
CA VAL A 207 25.58 -12.23 17.05
C VAL A 207 25.40 -12.90 15.68
N PRO A 208 25.93 -14.10 15.47
CA PRO A 208 25.66 -14.85 14.27
C PRO A 208 24.15 -15.09 14.09
N ALA A 209 23.62 -14.82 12.90
CA ALA A 209 22.23 -15.08 12.60
C ALA A 209 21.96 -16.60 12.59
N ALA A 210 20.82 -17.00 13.16
CA ALA A 210 20.41 -18.40 13.22
C ALA A 210 19.54 -18.79 12.02
N VAL A 211 19.75 -19.99 11.49
CA VAL A 211 18.87 -20.56 10.45
C VAL A 211 17.53 -20.94 11.06
N LEU A 212 16.45 -20.47 10.44
CA LEU A 212 15.08 -20.84 10.80
C LEU A 212 14.60 -22.07 10.03
N CYS A 213 14.70 -22.01 8.71
CA CYS A 213 14.27 -23.07 7.80
C CYS A 213 14.77 -22.79 6.38
N ASP A 214 14.81 -23.83 5.56
CA ASP A 214 15.01 -23.68 4.12
C ASP A 214 13.78 -23.04 3.46
N PRO A 215 13.94 -22.38 2.29
CA PRO A 215 12.81 -21.94 1.48
C PRO A 215 11.90 -23.12 1.14
N VAL A 216 10.61 -22.83 1.05
CA VAL A 216 9.66 -23.85 0.61
C VAL A 216 9.91 -24.18 -0.85
N GLN A 217 10.24 -25.44 -1.12
CA GLN A 217 10.38 -25.99 -2.46
C GLN A 217 9.16 -26.86 -2.80
N ASP A 218 8.78 -26.90 -4.07
CA ASP A 218 7.76 -27.84 -4.53
C ASP A 218 8.27 -29.28 -4.31
N ASN A 219 7.55 -30.01 -3.49
CA ASN A 219 7.86 -31.40 -3.19
C ASN A 219 7.29 -32.30 -4.30
N PRO A 220 8.00 -33.31 -4.81
CA PRO A 220 7.50 -34.21 -5.84
C PRO A 220 6.24 -34.99 -5.45
N TYR A 221 5.96 -35.09 -4.16
CA TYR A 221 4.73 -35.73 -3.64
C TYR A 221 3.58 -34.73 -3.43
N GLY A 222 3.71 -33.47 -3.86
CA GLY A 222 2.69 -32.44 -3.67
C GLY A 222 2.48 -32.00 -2.22
N LEU A 223 3.44 -32.30 -1.34
CA LEU A 223 3.40 -31.84 0.05
C LEU A 223 3.84 -30.38 0.10
N HIS A 224 2.94 -29.53 0.58
CA HIS A 224 3.23 -28.11 0.78
C HIS A 224 3.35 -27.82 2.27
N ARG A 225 4.44 -27.16 2.68
CA ARG A 225 4.52 -26.55 4.01
C ARG A 225 3.65 -25.29 4.02
N PRO A 226 3.05 -24.92 5.15
CA PRO A 226 2.31 -23.67 5.28
C PRO A 226 3.22 -22.42 5.40
N ASP A 227 4.47 -22.53 4.97
CA ASP A 227 5.48 -21.46 5.01
C ASP A 227 5.46 -20.64 3.70
N TRP A 228 6.36 -19.67 3.59
CA TRP A 228 6.46 -18.77 2.43
C TRP A 228 6.74 -19.51 1.11
N ARG A 229 5.83 -19.44 0.16
CA ARG A 229 6.08 -19.91 -1.21
C ARG A 229 6.53 -18.71 -2.04
N LEU A 230 7.82 -18.70 -2.37
CA LEU A 230 8.43 -17.58 -3.06
C LEU A 230 7.85 -17.38 -4.47
N HIS A 231 7.44 -16.14 -4.74
CA HIS A 231 6.90 -15.70 -6.02
C HIS A 231 7.62 -14.41 -6.46
N PRO A 232 8.27 -14.40 -7.64
CA PRO A 232 8.98 -13.21 -8.09
C PRO A 232 8.02 -12.08 -8.40
N THR A 233 8.39 -10.87 -8.01
CA THR A 233 7.66 -9.67 -8.37
C THR A 233 8.12 -9.11 -9.71
N ASP A 234 7.17 -8.59 -10.49
CA ASP A 234 7.43 -7.84 -11.73
C ASP A 234 7.38 -6.32 -11.50
N LEU A 235 7.09 -5.88 -10.28
CA LEU A 235 7.00 -4.45 -9.99
C LEU A 235 8.40 -3.81 -9.94
N PRO A 236 8.55 -2.60 -10.50
CA PRO A 236 9.77 -1.81 -10.37
C PRO A 236 9.93 -1.29 -8.94
N GLU A 237 11.12 -0.79 -8.62
CA GLU A 237 11.34 -0.10 -7.35
C GLU A 237 10.46 1.16 -7.26
N GLN A 238 9.90 1.40 -6.07
CA GLN A 238 9.13 2.64 -5.82
C GLN A 238 10.04 3.85 -6.02
N ARG A 239 9.56 4.85 -6.75
CA ARG A 239 10.30 6.10 -6.96
C ARG A 239 10.55 6.78 -5.61
N ARG A 240 11.76 7.27 -5.43
CA ARG A 240 12.13 8.09 -4.25
C ARG A 240 12.87 9.31 -4.73
N VAL A 241 12.30 10.47 -4.45
CA VAL A 241 12.89 11.75 -4.86
C VAL A 241 12.74 12.73 -3.72
N ARG A 242 13.84 13.41 -3.36
CA ARG A 242 13.78 14.44 -2.33
C ARG A 242 13.00 15.66 -2.85
N TRP A 243 12.07 16.11 -2.03
CA TRP A 243 11.20 17.24 -2.34
C TRP A 243 11.08 18.18 -1.15
N SER A 244 11.15 19.48 -1.38
CA SER A 244 11.07 20.54 -0.37
C SER A 244 10.23 21.74 -0.86
N GLY A 245 9.14 21.46 -1.55
CA GLY A 245 8.22 22.50 -2.03
C GLY A 245 7.22 22.96 -0.97
N GLY A 246 6.29 23.81 -1.40
CA GLY A 246 5.27 24.37 -0.51
C GLY A 246 5.77 25.54 0.32
N ARG A 247 5.04 25.83 1.41
CA ARG A 247 5.35 26.98 2.29
C ARG A 247 5.07 26.70 3.76
N ILE A 248 5.75 27.42 4.64
CA ILE A 248 5.48 27.44 6.07
C ILE A 248 4.33 28.41 6.33
N ARG A 249 3.24 27.90 6.92
CA ARG A 249 2.03 28.69 7.20
C ARG A 249 2.03 29.30 8.60
N ALA A 250 2.68 28.63 9.55
CA ALA A 250 2.78 29.11 10.92
C ALA A 250 3.96 28.46 11.64
N VAL A 251 4.57 29.19 12.56
CA VAL A 251 5.45 28.65 13.60
C VAL A 251 4.97 29.21 14.93
N THR A 252 4.70 28.36 15.90
CA THR A 252 4.18 28.76 17.21
C THR A 252 4.92 28.06 18.34
N SER A 253 5.07 28.75 19.47
CA SER A 253 5.55 28.19 20.73
C SER A 253 4.41 27.72 21.64
N ASP A 254 3.16 27.90 21.24
CA ASP A 254 1.98 27.48 21.99
C ASP A 254 1.61 26.01 21.74
N HIS A 255 0.90 25.42 22.71
CA HIS A 255 0.41 24.05 22.61
C HIS A 255 -0.60 23.88 21.47
N LEU A 256 -0.45 22.80 20.75
CA LEU A 256 -1.01 22.47 19.44
C LEU A 256 -2.49 22.11 19.37
N ASP A 257 -3.12 21.89 20.48
CA ASP A 257 -4.55 21.52 20.52
C ASP A 257 -5.45 22.75 20.41
N ARG A 258 -4.84 23.92 20.17
CA ARG A 258 -5.56 25.17 19.92
C ARG A 258 -5.67 25.46 18.43
N PRO A 259 -6.77 26.09 18.02
CA PRO A 259 -6.93 26.54 16.64
C PRO A 259 -5.84 27.54 16.23
N PHE A 260 -5.34 27.41 15.02
CA PHE A 260 -4.42 28.42 14.45
C PHE A 260 -5.12 29.77 14.35
N GLN A 261 -4.51 30.81 14.92
CA GLN A 261 -5.13 32.13 14.99
C GLN A 261 -4.83 33.01 13.76
N ALA A 262 -3.67 32.85 13.16
CA ALA A 262 -3.27 33.61 11.98
C ALA A 262 -2.21 32.87 11.15
N GLU A 263 -2.10 33.28 9.88
CA GLU A 263 -0.87 33.08 9.10
C GLU A 263 0.10 34.15 9.57
N ASP A 264 1.16 33.77 10.24
CA ASP A 264 2.14 34.72 10.78
C ASP A 264 3.44 34.66 9.99
N GLU A 265 3.34 35.01 8.68
CA GLU A 265 4.52 35.11 7.79
C GLU A 265 5.51 36.18 8.25
N ALA A 266 5.09 37.11 9.10
CA ALA A 266 5.92 38.20 9.63
C ALA A 266 6.74 37.79 10.86
N ASP A 267 6.47 36.63 11.49
CA ASP A 267 7.25 36.13 12.60
C ASP A 267 8.65 35.70 12.15
N ALA A 268 9.66 36.10 12.92
CA ALA A 268 11.06 35.78 12.62
C ALA A 268 11.33 34.26 12.58
N GLN A 269 10.60 33.46 13.36
CA GLN A 269 10.72 32.00 13.36
C GLN A 269 10.09 31.40 12.11
N CYS A 270 8.95 31.93 11.66
CA CYS A 270 8.32 31.55 10.42
C CYS A 270 9.23 31.85 9.21
N ALA A 271 9.85 33.04 9.18
CA ALA A 271 10.80 33.43 8.15
C ALA A 271 12.06 32.52 8.14
N ALA A 272 12.57 32.14 9.31
CA ALA A 272 13.74 31.25 9.42
C ALA A 272 13.39 29.82 8.97
N ALA A 273 12.23 29.29 9.34
CA ALA A 273 11.76 27.99 8.90
C ALA A 273 11.47 27.98 7.38
N GLN A 274 10.94 29.08 6.82
CA GLN A 274 10.75 29.23 5.39
C GLN A 274 12.08 29.29 4.63
N ALA A 275 13.10 29.93 5.19
CA ALA A 275 14.44 29.96 4.60
C ALA A 275 15.06 28.54 4.60
N LEU A 276 14.89 27.77 5.68
CA LEU A 276 15.31 26.37 5.71
C LEU A 276 14.65 25.56 4.59
N LEU A 277 13.34 25.70 4.41
CA LEU A 277 12.60 24.96 3.37
C LEU A 277 13.06 25.35 1.96
N ARG A 278 13.29 26.64 1.70
CA ARG A 278 13.57 27.19 0.37
C ARG A 278 15.03 27.01 -0.06
N ASP A 279 15.99 27.28 0.82
CA ASP A 279 17.41 27.38 0.47
C ASP A 279 18.34 26.55 1.38
N GLY A 280 17.77 25.77 2.31
CA GLY A 280 18.54 24.90 3.21
C GLY A 280 19.25 25.67 4.35
N SER A 281 18.86 26.90 4.63
CA SER A 281 19.38 27.66 5.78
C SER A 281 19.04 26.95 7.09
N THR A 282 20.00 26.88 8.02
CA THR A 282 19.77 26.20 9.31
C THR A 282 18.77 26.97 10.17
N TRP A 283 17.76 26.30 10.67
CA TRP A 283 16.86 26.83 11.69
C TRP A 283 17.26 26.34 13.08
N VAL A 284 17.54 27.28 13.98
CA VAL A 284 17.97 26.96 15.34
C VAL A 284 16.80 27.05 16.31
N VAL A 285 16.43 25.93 16.91
CA VAL A 285 15.46 25.84 18.00
C VAL A 285 16.22 25.96 19.31
N PRO A 286 15.98 27.02 20.14
CA PRO A 286 16.72 27.26 21.38
C PRO A 286 16.57 26.11 22.40
N ALA A 287 17.47 26.04 23.36
CA ALA A 287 17.34 25.12 24.50
C ALA A 287 16.09 25.44 25.32
N ARG A 288 15.49 24.41 25.95
CA ARG A 288 14.31 24.50 26.82
C ARG A 288 13.11 25.21 26.15
N SER A 289 12.93 24.96 24.88
CA SER A 289 11.84 25.55 24.10
C SER A 289 11.05 24.46 23.35
N GLU A 290 9.84 24.82 22.96
CA GLU A 290 9.00 24.00 22.11
C GLU A 290 8.50 24.88 20.98
N TYR A 291 8.68 24.40 19.76
CA TYR A 291 8.15 25.03 18.54
C TYR A 291 7.37 24.03 17.71
N THR A 292 6.29 24.52 17.16
CA THR A 292 5.48 23.80 16.20
C THR A 292 5.44 24.57 14.91
N LEU A 293 5.76 23.89 13.85
CA LEU A 293 5.75 24.37 12.48
C LEU A 293 4.61 23.69 11.71
N LEU A 294 3.79 24.48 11.01
CA LEU A 294 2.81 24.00 10.05
C LEU A 294 3.36 24.23 8.64
N TRP A 295 3.67 23.14 7.96
CA TRP A 295 4.11 23.12 6.58
C TRP A 295 2.94 22.73 5.66
N ASP A 296 2.54 23.62 4.75
CA ASP A 296 1.60 23.34 3.67
C ASP A 296 2.38 22.97 2.41
N CYS A 297 2.29 21.75 1.99
CA CYS A 297 2.93 21.28 0.75
C CYS A 297 2.32 21.89 -0.51
N GLU A 298 1.16 22.59 -0.40
CA GLU A 298 0.39 23.12 -1.54
C GLU A 298 0.02 22.06 -2.59
N ASP A 299 0.36 20.79 -2.30
CA ASP A 299 0.02 19.61 -3.08
C ASP A 299 -0.22 18.43 -2.15
N TYR A 300 -0.81 17.35 -2.67
CA TYR A 300 -0.93 16.09 -1.96
C TYR A 300 0.32 15.26 -2.20
N VAL A 301 1.03 14.92 -1.15
CA VAL A 301 2.33 14.27 -1.24
C VAL A 301 2.31 12.94 -0.49
N CYS A 302 2.83 11.89 -1.12
CA CYS A 302 3.13 10.61 -0.49
C CYS A 302 4.64 10.50 -0.30
N GLY A 303 5.10 10.16 0.91
CA GLY A 303 6.53 10.07 1.17
C GLY A 303 6.89 9.78 2.61
N TYR A 304 8.19 9.86 2.85
CA TYR A 304 8.79 9.71 4.16
C TYR A 304 9.30 11.07 4.64
N PRO A 305 9.26 11.37 5.96
CA PRO A 305 9.95 12.55 6.46
C PRO A 305 11.46 12.44 6.18
N ALA A 306 12.04 13.48 5.61
CA ALA A 306 13.47 13.55 5.27
C ALA A 306 14.12 14.75 5.95
N LEU A 307 14.08 14.76 7.29
CA LEU A 307 14.66 15.80 8.13
C LEU A 307 16.11 15.46 8.45
N ALA A 308 16.93 16.50 8.65
CA ALA A 308 18.26 16.36 9.22
C ALA A 308 18.49 17.44 10.27
N TRP A 309 19.16 17.07 11.35
CA TRP A 309 19.50 17.99 12.43
C TRP A 309 20.81 17.62 13.12
N SER A 310 21.32 18.55 13.91
CA SER A 310 22.45 18.34 14.80
C SER A 310 22.21 19.02 16.16
N GLY A 311 22.89 18.55 17.19
CA GLY A 311 22.65 19.00 18.56
C GLY A 311 21.36 18.48 19.15
N GLY A 312 20.82 19.14 20.16
CA GLY A 312 19.54 18.81 20.78
C GLY A 312 19.51 17.46 21.50
N ALA A 313 20.56 17.05 22.19
CA ALA A 313 20.53 15.82 22.97
C ALA A 313 19.30 15.75 23.88
N GLY A 314 18.49 14.68 23.74
CA GLY A 314 17.23 14.50 24.44
C GLY A 314 16.04 15.30 23.87
N ALA A 315 16.20 15.97 22.74
CA ALA A 315 15.10 16.62 22.06
C ALA A 315 14.18 15.57 21.38
N ALA A 316 12.88 15.87 21.34
CA ALA A 316 11.90 15.12 20.56
C ALA A 316 11.53 15.92 19.30
N VAL A 317 11.56 15.25 18.15
CA VAL A 317 11.11 15.77 16.86
C VAL A 317 9.94 14.91 16.40
N GLU A 318 8.74 15.48 16.39
CA GLU A 318 7.52 14.81 15.96
C GLU A 318 7.14 15.31 14.56
N VAL A 319 6.81 14.41 13.64
CA VAL A 319 6.41 14.75 12.28
C VAL A 319 5.10 14.05 11.97
N GLU A 320 4.05 14.80 11.78
CA GLU A 320 2.71 14.27 11.52
C GLU A 320 2.13 14.83 10.23
N TRP A 321 1.32 14.04 9.57
CA TRP A 321 0.71 14.32 8.29
C TRP A 321 -0.80 14.46 8.42
N ALA A 322 -1.41 15.34 7.61
CA ALA A 322 -2.85 15.48 7.49
C ALA A 322 -3.25 15.90 6.07
N GLU A 323 -4.39 15.43 5.59
CA GLU A 323 -4.92 15.87 4.29
C GLU A 323 -5.43 17.31 4.33
N ALA A 324 -6.03 17.69 5.44
CA ALA A 324 -6.60 19.01 5.67
C ALA A 324 -6.68 19.26 7.18
N LEU A 325 -6.86 20.53 7.55
CA LEU A 325 -7.18 20.90 8.92
C LEU A 325 -8.69 20.83 9.16
N TYR A 326 -9.10 20.64 10.42
CA TYR A 326 -10.49 20.55 10.83
C TYR A 326 -10.95 21.84 11.49
N GLU A 327 -12.19 22.26 11.24
CA GLU A 327 -12.80 23.42 11.89
C GLU A 327 -12.86 23.18 13.41
N ALA A 328 -12.46 24.18 14.20
CA ALA A 328 -12.52 24.12 15.65
C ALA A 328 -13.98 23.90 16.10
N GLY A 329 -14.18 22.98 17.04
CA GLY A 329 -15.50 22.57 17.49
C GLY A 329 -16.15 21.45 16.67
N ARG A 330 -15.63 21.14 15.47
CA ARG A 330 -16.06 20.01 14.64
C ARG A 330 -15.01 18.89 14.54
N ALA A 331 -13.97 18.97 15.34
CA ALA A 331 -12.92 17.96 15.38
C ALA A 331 -13.43 16.54 15.75
N SER A 332 -14.55 16.46 16.50
CA SER A 332 -15.23 15.18 16.78
C SER A 332 -15.84 14.52 15.54
N GLU A 333 -16.01 15.25 14.45
CA GLU A 333 -16.55 14.76 13.18
C GLU A 333 -15.47 14.07 12.32
N VAL A 334 -14.25 13.91 12.83
CA VAL A 334 -13.18 13.13 12.17
C VAL A 334 -13.67 11.74 11.79
N GLN A 335 -14.52 11.13 12.63
CA GLN A 335 -15.10 9.81 12.36
C GLN A 335 -15.96 9.77 11.09
N THR A 336 -16.53 10.89 10.69
CA THR A 336 -17.37 11.02 9.49
C THR A 336 -16.61 11.65 8.32
N LEU A 337 -15.33 11.98 8.51
CA LEU A 337 -14.49 12.70 7.55
C LEU A 337 -15.05 14.07 7.11
N THR A 338 -15.95 14.62 7.93
CA THR A 338 -16.58 15.92 7.74
C THR A 338 -15.90 16.98 8.61
N GLY A 339 -16.30 18.23 8.52
CA GLY A 339 -15.75 19.30 9.34
C GLY A 339 -14.42 19.88 8.84
N LYS A 340 -13.99 19.53 7.63
CA LYS A 340 -12.78 20.09 7.00
C LYS A 340 -13.02 21.50 6.40
N GLY A 341 -14.24 21.81 5.95
CA GLY A 341 -14.59 23.08 5.34
C GLY A 341 -13.64 23.48 4.18
N ASN A 342 -13.26 24.74 4.11
CA ASN A 342 -12.26 25.17 3.15
C ASN A 342 -10.90 24.58 3.51
N ARG A 343 -10.37 23.70 2.66
CA ARG A 343 -9.13 22.93 2.90
C ARG A 343 -7.85 23.78 2.80
N ASP A 344 -7.94 24.98 2.24
CA ASP A 344 -6.83 25.93 2.13
C ASP A 344 -6.70 26.86 3.34
N ALA A 345 -7.78 27.01 4.10
CA ALA A 345 -7.80 27.85 5.28
C ALA A 345 -7.15 27.14 6.48
N ILE A 346 -6.38 27.92 7.26
CA ILE A 346 -5.78 27.44 8.53
C ILE A 346 -6.38 28.12 9.76
N ARG A 347 -6.92 29.36 9.60
CA ARG A 347 -7.49 30.13 10.72
C ARG A 347 -8.66 29.38 11.34
N ASP A 348 -8.70 29.36 12.68
CA ASP A 348 -9.73 28.72 13.49
C ASP A 348 -9.87 27.21 13.24
N LYS A 349 -8.80 26.60 12.73
CA LYS A 349 -8.72 25.15 12.48
C LYS A 349 -7.70 24.47 13.38
N VAL A 350 -7.94 23.20 13.65
CA VAL A 350 -7.05 22.31 14.40
C VAL A 350 -6.43 21.27 13.50
N PHE A 351 -5.21 20.88 13.81
CA PHE A 351 -4.50 19.82 13.13
C PHE A 351 -4.82 18.47 13.77
N LEU A 352 -5.37 17.56 13.00
CA LEU A 352 -5.56 16.17 13.38
C LEU A 352 -4.82 15.31 12.35
N GLY A 353 -3.71 14.75 12.73
CA GLY A 353 -2.83 14.03 11.83
C GLY A 353 -2.23 12.80 12.48
N PHE A 354 -1.42 12.11 11.70
CA PHE A 354 -0.74 10.88 12.08
C PHE A 354 0.72 10.92 11.64
N GLY A 355 1.63 10.40 12.45
CA GLY A 355 3.05 10.46 12.13
C GLY A 355 3.95 9.82 13.16
N ASP A 356 5.22 10.23 13.15
CA ASP A 356 6.31 9.55 13.80
C ASP A 356 7.08 10.50 14.72
N THR A 357 7.77 9.95 15.72
CA THR A 357 8.57 10.68 16.72
C THR A 357 10.01 10.20 16.68
N PHE A 358 10.95 11.13 16.69
CA PHE A 358 12.38 10.87 16.70
C PHE A 358 13.01 11.53 17.94
N LEU A 359 13.84 10.78 18.67
CA LEU A 359 14.61 11.29 19.80
C LEU A 359 16.05 11.56 19.38
N ALA A 360 16.46 12.82 19.48
CA ALA A 360 17.81 13.25 19.14
C ALA A 360 18.81 12.88 20.23
N ASP A 361 20.01 12.47 19.83
CA ASP A 361 21.12 12.10 20.72
C ASP A 361 22.21 13.19 20.84
N GLY A 362 22.04 14.30 20.11
CA GLY A 362 23.01 15.40 20.07
C GLY A 362 23.94 15.35 18.86
N GLU A 363 24.02 14.22 18.18
CA GLU A 363 24.82 14.08 16.98
C GLU A 363 24.04 14.55 15.75
N ARG A 364 24.73 14.62 14.60
CA ARG A 364 24.05 14.85 13.33
C ARG A 364 23.30 13.59 12.90
N ARG A 365 21.99 13.72 12.72
CA ARG A 365 21.10 12.62 12.34
C ARG A 365 20.19 13.00 11.20
N GLU A 366 19.71 11.97 10.50
CA GLU A 366 18.65 12.03 9.50
C GLU A 366 17.53 11.07 9.91
N THR A 367 16.29 11.43 9.60
CA THR A 367 15.14 10.53 9.85
C THR A 367 15.26 9.26 9.02
N PRO A 368 15.22 8.06 9.62
CA PRO A 368 15.14 6.82 8.86
C PRO A 368 13.73 6.63 8.30
N PRO A 369 13.57 6.29 7.02
CA PRO A 369 12.25 6.09 6.42
C PRO A 369 11.75 4.66 6.69
N LEU A 370 10.92 4.44 7.70
CA LEU A 370 10.36 3.10 7.99
C LEU A 370 9.02 2.87 7.29
N TRP A 371 8.12 3.86 7.31
CA TRP A 371 6.82 3.75 6.63
C TRP A 371 6.47 5.06 5.94
N TRP A 372 5.89 4.99 4.74
CA TRP A 372 5.45 6.18 4.04
C TRP A 372 4.11 6.70 4.56
N ARG A 373 3.95 7.99 4.51
CA ARG A 373 2.75 8.73 4.89
C ARG A 373 2.27 9.55 3.71
N ALA A 374 1.06 10.08 3.81
CA ALA A 374 0.49 10.93 2.78
C ALA A 374 -0.25 12.13 3.40
N GLY A 375 -0.37 13.20 2.64
CA GLY A 375 -1.14 14.36 3.05
C GLY A 375 -0.69 15.65 2.36
N ARG A 376 -1.39 16.74 2.67
CA ARG A 376 -1.04 18.08 2.22
C ARG A 376 -0.30 18.86 3.31
N TYR A 377 -0.69 18.68 4.56
CA TYR A 377 -0.14 19.43 5.68
C TYR A 377 0.75 18.54 6.54
N LEU A 378 1.93 19.05 6.89
CA LEU A 378 2.78 18.46 7.90
C LEU A 378 2.89 19.37 9.10
N ARG A 379 2.80 18.76 10.28
CA ARG A 379 3.11 19.38 11.55
C ARG A 379 4.44 18.85 12.03
N VAL A 380 5.42 19.73 12.19
CA VAL A 380 6.71 19.37 12.77
C VAL A 380 6.81 20.05 14.13
N ARG A 381 6.86 19.25 15.18
CA ARG A 381 7.00 19.72 16.56
C ARG A 381 8.37 19.37 17.09
N ILE A 382 9.08 20.37 17.58
CA ILE A 382 10.42 20.18 18.14
C ILE A 382 10.40 20.67 19.60
N ARG A 383 10.68 19.75 20.53
CA ARG A 383 10.81 20.05 21.95
C ARG A 383 12.24 19.77 22.36
N THR A 384 12.97 20.83 22.74
CA THR A 384 14.36 20.75 23.13
C THR A 384 14.51 20.61 24.66
N GLY A 385 15.58 19.90 25.08
CA GLY A 385 16.01 19.82 26.45
C GLY A 385 17.02 20.93 26.80
N LEU A 386 18.14 20.54 27.40
CA LEU A 386 19.21 21.48 27.85
C LEU A 386 20.07 22.03 26.69
N GLN A 387 19.95 21.46 25.50
CA GLN A 387 20.74 21.86 24.35
C GLN A 387 19.83 22.35 23.20
N PRO A 388 20.28 23.38 22.44
CA PRO A 388 19.58 23.78 21.23
C PRO A 388 19.68 22.70 20.15
N LEU A 389 18.66 22.60 19.30
CA LEU A 389 18.64 21.74 18.10
C LEU A 389 18.77 22.60 16.85
N LYS A 390 19.66 22.24 15.95
CA LYS A 390 19.82 22.87 14.64
C LYS A 390 19.15 21.99 13.59
N LEU A 391 18.01 22.41 13.07
CA LEU A 391 17.37 21.76 11.93
C LEU A 391 18.07 22.21 10.65
N GLU A 392 18.71 21.26 9.96
CA GLU A 392 19.57 21.51 8.79
C GLU A 392 18.88 21.16 7.48
N ARG A 393 17.84 20.34 7.55
CA ARG A 393 17.00 19.97 6.40
C ARG A 393 15.55 19.73 6.81
N LEU A 394 14.66 20.27 6.00
CA LEU A 394 13.22 20.01 6.05
C LEU A 394 12.79 19.61 4.64
N ALA A 395 12.57 18.32 4.43
CA ALA A 395 12.21 17.75 3.14
C ALA A 395 11.33 16.51 3.31
N ILE A 396 10.76 16.08 2.21
CA ILE A 396 10.06 14.80 2.07
C ILE A 396 10.83 13.96 1.06
N LEU A 397 11.10 12.70 1.36
CA LEU A 397 11.49 11.72 0.37
C LEU A 397 10.19 11.15 -0.24
N THR A 398 9.75 11.71 -1.35
CA THR A 398 8.50 11.29 -2.00
C THR A 398 8.60 9.84 -2.46
N THR A 399 7.48 9.12 -2.44
CA THR A 399 7.40 7.75 -2.92
C THR A 399 6.14 7.51 -3.74
N GLY A 400 6.17 6.50 -4.58
CA GLY A 400 5.06 6.04 -5.42
C GLY A 400 5.55 5.14 -6.54
N TYR A 401 4.63 4.42 -7.14
CA TYR A 401 4.92 3.62 -8.32
C TYR A 401 5.44 4.52 -9.46
N PRO A 402 6.51 4.15 -10.16
CA PRO A 402 7.09 4.98 -11.21
C PRO A 402 6.25 4.94 -12.51
N LEU A 403 4.94 5.12 -12.39
CA LEU A 403 4.05 5.22 -13.54
C LEU A 403 4.43 6.46 -14.35
N ASP A 404 4.74 6.24 -15.62
CA ASP A 404 5.07 7.33 -16.54
C ASP A 404 3.84 7.70 -17.38
N PRO A 405 3.19 8.84 -17.08
CA PRO A 405 1.98 9.24 -17.78
C PRO A 405 2.34 9.88 -19.13
N VAL A 406 2.29 9.10 -20.20
CA VAL A 406 2.60 9.54 -21.57
C VAL A 406 1.40 10.11 -22.33
N ALA A 407 0.17 9.84 -21.85
CA ALA A 407 -1.04 10.30 -22.51
C ALA A 407 -1.17 11.83 -22.47
N THR A 408 -1.65 12.40 -23.56
CA THR A 408 -2.02 13.82 -23.65
C THR A 408 -3.53 13.96 -23.84
N TRP A 409 -4.09 15.03 -23.32
CA TRP A 409 -5.51 15.34 -23.42
C TRP A 409 -5.72 16.78 -23.87
N ARG A 410 -6.69 16.98 -24.75
CA ARG A 410 -7.22 18.29 -25.09
C ARG A 410 -8.73 18.20 -25.30
N SER A 411 -9.45 19.21 -24.86
CA SER A 411 -10.90 19.32 -25.02
C SER A 411 -11.29 20.71 -25.58
N SER A 412 -12.46 20.78 -26.19
CA SER A 412 -13.12 22.05 -26.49
C SER A 412 -13.65 22.74 -25.23
N ASP A 413 -13.76 22.04 -24.10
CA ASP A 413 -14.17 22.62 -22.82
C ASP A 413 -12.93 22.78 -21.90
N PRO A 414 -12.51 24.03 -21.62
CA PRO A 414 -11.32 24.28 -20.79
C PRO A 414 -11.47 23.78 -19.34
N ARG A 415 -12.70 23.55 -18.86
CA ARG A 415 -12.92 22.99 -17.53
C ARG A 415 -12.42 21.54 -17.45
N LEU A 416 -12.59 20.77 -18.52
CA LEU A 416 -12.07 19.42 -18.62
C LEU A 416 -10.54 19.41 -18.71
N ASP A 417 -9.95 20.34 -19.48
CA ASP A 417 -8.49 20.48 -19.56
C ASP A 417 -7.89 20.83 -18.19
N ALA A 418 -8.57 21.64 -17.38
CA ALA A 418 -8.14 21.99 -16.03
C ALA A 418 -8.26 20.81 -15.03
N ALA A 419 -9.21 19.89 -15.25
CA ALA A 419 -9.41 18.73 -14.37
C ALA A 419 -8.35 17.62 -14.57
N VAL A 420 -7.85 17.44 -15.80
CA VAL A 420 -6.94 16.33 -16.12
C VAL A 420 -5.65 16.30 -15.29
N PRO A 421 -4.95 17.42 -15.02
CA PRO A 421 -3.78 17.41 -14.14
C PRO A 421 -4.11 16.96 -12.72
N LEU A 422 -5.30 17.32 -12.20
CA LEU A 422 -5.76 16.89 -10.88
C LEU A 422 -6.03 15.37 -10.84
N LEU A 423 -6.76 14.86 -11.82
CA LEU A 423 -7.06 13.43 -11.93
C LEU A 423 -5.79 12.58 -12.06
N ARG A 424 -4.82 13.06 -12.86
CA ARG A 424 -3.51 12.41 -13.00
C ARG A 424 -2.75 12.36 -11.67
N ARG A 425 -2.72 13.47 -10.92
CA ARG A 425 -2.08 13.50 -9.60
C ARG A 425 -2.76 12.56 -8.60
N ALA A 426 -4.08 12.52 -8.57
CA ALA A 426 -4.84 11.61 -7.73
C ALA A 426 -4.48 10.14 -8.04
N LEU A 427 -4.48 9.76 -9.33
CA LEU A 427 -4.09 8.42 -9.75
C LEU A 427 -2.66 8.07 -9.33
N LEU A 428 -1.70 8.99 -9.51
CA LEU A 428 -0.30 8.76 -9.11
C LEU A 428 -0.13 8.67 -7.59
N ALA A 429 -0.96 9.38 -6.82
CA ALA A 429 -0.94 9.30 -5.36
C ALA A 429 -1.46 7.96 -4.83
N SER A 430 -2.35 7.30 -5.57
CA SER A 430 -2.86 5.95 -5.24
C SER A 430 -1.97 4.81 -5.75
N ALA A 431 -1.01 5.10 -6.65
CA ALA A 431 -0.15 4.09 -7.26
C ALA A 431 1.10 3.81 -6.40
N HIS A 432 1.15 2.62 -5.77
CA HIS A 432 2.27 2.15 -4.96
C HIS A 432 2.62 0.69 -5.29
N GLU A 433 2.82 -0.18 -4.31
CA GLU A 433 2.98 -1.63 -4.51
C GLU A 433 1.65 -2.30 -4.92
N VAL A 434 0.55 -1.60 -4.67
CA VAL A 434 -0.82 -1.87 -5.08
C VAL A 434 -1.48 -0.55 -5.46
N TRP A 435 -2.59 -0.59 -6.16
CA TRP A 435 -3.50 0.54 -6.22
C TRP A 435 -4.17 0.69 -4.86
N ALA A 436 -4.01 1.85 -4.22
CA ALA A 436 -4.56 2.12 -2.90
C ALA A 436 -5.81 2.99 -3.04
N ASP A 437 -6.92 2.57 -2.46
CA ASP A 437 -8.16 3.36 -2.40
C ASP A 437 -7.88 4.79 -1.93
N SER A 438 -7.21 4.92 -0.80
CA SER A 438 -6.86 6.23 -0.23
C SER A 438 -5.47 6.20 0.41
N PRO A 439 -4.51 7.00 -0.07
CA PRO A 439 -3.14 6.96 0.45
C PRO A 439 -3.00 7.51 1.87
N PHE A 440 -3.98 8.27 2.39
CA PHE A 440 -3.92 8.82 3.75
C PHE A 440 -4.65 7.95 4.76
N TYR A 441 -5.85 7.43 4.44
CA TYR A 441 -6.66 6.67 5.38
C TYR A 441 -6.54 5.16 5.19
N GLU A 442 -6.43 4.69 3.95
CA GLU A 442 -6.55 3.29 3.56
C GLU A 442 -5.48 2.91 2.53
N GLN A 443 -4.30 2.52 2.99
CA GLN A 443 -3.19 2.13 2.11
C GLN A 443 -3.37 0.68 1.60
N LEU A 444 -4.55 0.32 1.14
CA LEU A 444 -4.88 -1.03 0.68
C LEU A 444 -5.79 -1.01 -0.56
N PRO A 445 -5.76 -2.09 -1.37
CA PRO A 445 -6.55 -2.19 -2.57
C PRO A 445 -7.92 -2.79 -2.30
N TYR A 446 -8.94 -2.26 -2.98
CA TYR A 446 -10.27 -2.85 -3.10
C TYR A 446 -10.56 -3.20 -4.56
N VAL A 447 -11.29 -4.29 -4.81
CA VAL A 447 -11.55 -4.72 -6.19
C VAL A 447 -12.40 -3.71 -6.97
N GLY A 448 -13.34 -3.03 -6.30
CA GLY A 448 -14.18 -2.00 -6.92
C GLY A 448 -13.38 -0.78 -7.38
N ASP A 449 -12.54 -0.27 -6.50
CA ASP A 449 -11.67 0.88 -6.74
C ASP A 449 -10.67 0.56 -7.85
N ASN A 450 -10.09 -0.63 -7.81
CA ASN A 450 -9.13 -1.08 -8.82
C ASN A 450 -9.74 -1.20 -10.24
N VAL A 451 -11.05 -1.38 -10.39
CA VAL A 451 -11.70 -1.31 -11.72
C VAL A 451 -11.50 0.07 -12.35
N ILE A 452 -11.61 1.13 -11.55
CA ILE A 452 -11.49 2.52 -12.02
C ILE A 452 -10.01 2.91 -12.15
N GLU A 453 -9.20 2.59 -11.16
CA GLU A 453 -7.77 2.91 -11.14
C GLU A 453 -7.00 2.23 -12.29
N CYS A 454 -7.27 0.94 -12.54
CA CYS A 454 -6.67 0.24 -13.67
C CYS A 454 -7.15 0.81 -15.00
N LEU A 455 -8.45 1.14 -15.13
CA LEU A 455 -8.96 1.76 -16.35
C LEU A 455 -8.26 3.10 -16.64
N ALA A 456 -8.12 3.95 -15.62
CA ALA A 456 -7.35 5.18 -15.72
C ALA A 456 -5.87 4.92 -16.02
N GLY A 457 -5.28 3.91 -15.39
CA GLY A 457 -3.91 3.46 -15.61
C GLY A 457 -3.64 3.07 -17.06
N TYR A 458 -4.53 2.28 -17.66
CA TYR A 458 -4.43 1.90 -19.09
C TYR A 458 -4.48 3.10 -20.03
N VAL A 459 -5.29 4.10 -19.70
CA VAL A 459 -5.43 5.33 -20.51
C VAL A 459 -4.17 6.18 -20.43
N VAL A 460 -3.55 6.31 -19.25
CA VAL A 460 -2.45 7.26 -19.05
C VAL A 460 -1.07 6.68 -19.36
N SER A 461 -0.87 5.37 -19.24
CA SER A 461 0.45 4.73 -19.36
C SER A 461 0.39 3.40 -20.09
N PRO A 462 1.44 3.04 -20.88
CA PRO A 462 1.57 1.69 -21.43
C PRO A 462 1.99 0.65 -20.37
N ASP A 463 2.51 1.05 -19.22
CA ASP A 463 2.89 0.15 -18.12
C ASP A 463 1.63 -0.39 -17.44
N ASP A 464 1.41 -1.69 -17.54
CA ASP A 464 0.24 -2.38 -17.00
C ASP A 464 0.57 -3.34 -15.84
N ARG A 465 1.83 -3.35 -15.37
CA ARG A 465 2.29 -4.31 -14.34
C ARG A 465 1.48 -4.18 -13.06
N LEU A 466 1.18 -2.95 -12.63
CA LEU A 466 0.37 -2.71 -11.44
C LEU A 466 -1.09 -3.16 -11.63
N CYS A 467 -1.65 -3.00 -12.83
CA CYS A 467 -2.99 -3.47 -13.17
C CYS A 467 -3.05 -5.01 -13.21
N ARG A 468 -2.06 -5.66 -13.82
CA ARG A 468 -1.93 -7.13 -13.82
C ARG A 468 -1.80 -7.66 -12.41
N ARG A 469 -0.99 -6.98 -11.59
CA ARG A 469 -0.83 -7.31 -10.17
C ARG A 469 -2.16 -7.26 -9.41
N ALA A 470 -2.98 -6.23 -9.63
CA ALA A 470 -4.31 -6.13 -9.04
C ALA A 470 -5.22 -7.32 -9.42
N ILE A 471 -5.25 -7.68 -10.71
CA ILE A 471 -6.03 -8.82 -11.20
C ILE A 471 -5.58 -10.13 -10.52
N GLU A 472 -4.26 -10.38 -10.44
CA GLU A 472 -3.70 -11.60 -9.85
C GLU A 472 -3.93 -11.67 -8.34
N LEU A 473 -3.75 -10.56 -7.62
CA LEU A 473 -4.02 -10.52 -6.18
C LEU A 473 -5.47 -10.91 -5.88
N PHE A 474 -6.44 -10.37 -6.59
CA PHE A 474 -7.83 -10.76 -6.39
C PHE A 474 -8.12 -12.19 -6.83
N ASP A 475 -7.50 -12.71 -7.89
CA ASP A 475 -7.62 -14.13 -8.23
C ASP A 475 -7.07 -15.04 -7.12
N TRP A 476 -5.93 -14.67 -6.52
CA TRP A 476 -5.33 -15.42 -5.40
C TRP A 476 -6.19 -15.38 -4.13
N SER A 477 -7.02 -14.35 -3.97
CA SER A 477 -7.91 -14.20 -2.81
C SER A 477 -9.13 -15.14 -2.84
N ARG A 478 -9.36 -15.87 -3.92
CA ARG A 478 -10.57 -16.70 -4.07
C ARG A 478 -10.72 -17.68 -2.91
N SER A 479 -11.85 -17.58 -2.24
CA SER A 479 -12.23 -18.50 -1.18
C SER A 479 -12.73 -19.85 -1.76
N TYR A 480 -13.02 -20.80 -0.88
CA TYR A 480 -13.54 -22.12 -1.26
C TYR A 480 -14.84 -22.06 -2.07
N ASN A 481 -15.60 -20.98 -1.98
CA ASN A 481 -16.83 -20.76 -2.73
C ASN A 481 -16.62 -20.04 -4.07
N GLY A 482 -15.36 -19.80 -4.49
CA GLY A 482 -15.02 -19.19 -5.77
C GLY A 482 -15.12 -17.66 -5.83
N LEU A 483 -15.63 -17.00 -4.79
CA LEU A 483 -15.69 -15.53 -4.73
C LEU A 483 -14.31 -14.96 -4.38
N VAL A 484 -13.94 -13.89 -5.07
CA VAL A 484 -12.77 -13.08 -4.69
C VAL A 484 -13.10 -12.21 -3.46
N ALA A 485 -12.09 -11.88 -2.67
CA ALA A 485 -12.26 -10.98 -1.54
C ALA A 485 -12.55 -9.55 -2.02
N GLU A 486 -13.17 -8.76 -1.15
CA GLU A 486 -13.42 -7.33 -1.41
C GLU A 486 -12.12 -6.53 -1.47
N ARG A 487 -11.17 -6.84 -0.56
CA ARG A 487 -9.83 -6.29 -0.48
C ARG A 487 -8.79 -7.38 -0.29
N TYR A 488 -7.65 -7.27 -0.98
CA TYR A 488 -6.58 -8.26 -0.90
C TYR A 488 -5.25 -7.74 -1.49
N PRO A 489 -4.08 -8.03 -0.85
CA PRO A 489 -3.94 -8.87 0.32
C PRO A 489 -4.49 -8.20 1.57
N SER A 490 -4.97 -8.99 2.51
CA SER A 490 -5.46 -8.50 3.80
C SER A 490 -5.39 -9.59 4.87
N ARG A 491 -4.78 -9.26 6.02
CA ARG A 491 -4.76 -10.15 7.19
C ARG A 491 -6.16 -10.44 7.75
N TRP A 492 -7.12 -9.53 7.46
CA TRP A 492 -8.51 -9.68 7.86
C TRP A 492 -9.36 -9.83 6.62
N PRO A 493 -9.74 -11.08 6.30
CA PRO A 493 -10.57 -11.35 5.13
C PRO A 493 -11.87 -10.57 5.22
N GLN A 494 -12.21 -9.89 4.13
CA GLN A 494 -13.49 -9.22 3.95
C GLN A 494 -14.13 -9.71 2.67
N SER A 495 -15.39 -10.10 2.74
CA SER A 495 -16.15 -10.63 1.61
C SER A 495 -17.31 -9.72 1.27
N SER A 496 -17.43 -9.38 -0.01
CA SER A 496 -18.57 -8.69 -0.58
C SER A 496 -18.89 -9.31 -1.93
N THR A 497 -20.09 -9.86 -2.07
CA THR A 497 -20.52 -10.45 -3.35
C THR A 497 -20.63 -9.38 -4.43
N THR A 498 -21.08 -8.18 -4.10
CA THR A 498 -21.17 -7.04 -5.03
C THR A 498 -19.81 -6.66 -5.59
N TYR A 499 -18.80 -6.54 -4.72
CA TYR A 499 -17.45 -6.23 -5.15
C TYR A 499 -16.79 -7.38 -5.91
N ALA A 500 -17.02 -8.64 -5.48
CA ALA A 500 -16.54 -9.80 -6.23
C ALA A 500 -17.06 -9.83 -7.68
N LEU A 501 -18.30 -9.39 -7.92
CA LEU A 501 -18.90 -9.28 -9.25
C LEU A 501 -18.23 -8.23 -10.17
N LEU A 502 -17.39 -7.36 -9.64
CA LEU A 502 -16.63 -6.38 -10.41
C LEU A 502 -15.33 -6.96 -10.99
N TRP A 503 -14.78 -8.03 -10.40
CA TRP A 503 -13.52 -8.63 -10.86
C TRP A 503 -13.55 -9.13 -12.33
N PRO A 504 -14.62 -9.77 -12.86
CA PRO A 504 -14.70 -10.08 -14.29
C PRO A 504 -14.58 -8.84 -15.21
N THR A 505 -15.06 -7.68 -14.75
CA THR A 505 -14.93 -6.42 -15.50
C THR A 505 -13.46 -5.94 -15.48
N LEU A 506 -12.77 -6.10 -14.36
CA LEU A 506 -11.34 -5.77 -14.27
C LEU A 506 -10.50 -6.61 -15.25
N VAL A 507 -10.77 -7.92 -15.33
CA VAL A 507 -10.16 -8.82 -16.33
C VAL A 507 -10.50 -8.41 -17.75
N GLN A 508 -11.75 -8.01 -18.02
CA GLN A 508 -12.20 -7.55 -19.33
C GLN A 508 -11.50 -6.26 -19.75
N HIS A 509 -11.28 -5.32 -18.83
CA HIS A 509 -10.52 -4.10 -19.11
C HIS A 509 -9.09 -4.43 -19.55
N GLN A 510 -8.40 -5.36 -18.88
CA GLN A 510 -7.07 -5.82 -19.31
C GLN A 510 -7.12 -6.37 -20.74
N ALA A 511 -8.12 -7.21 -21.04
CA ALA A 511 -8.28 -7.79 -22.36
C ALA A 511 -8.52 -6.76 -23.48
N TRP A 512 -9.19 -5.65 -23.17
CA TRP A 512 -9.48 -4.59 -24.14
C TRP A 512 -8.34 -3.61 -24.36
N TRP A 513 -7.58 -3.35 -23.31
CA TRP A 513 -6.55 -2.31 -23.33
C TRP A 513 -5.14 -2.84 -23.58
N ARG A 514 -4.95 -4.15 -23.46
CA ARG A 514 -3.63 -4.79 -23.60
C ARG A 514 -3.71 -6.06 -24.43
N ASP A 515 -2.71 -6.26 -25.28
CA ASP A 515 -2.59 -7.45 -26.12
C ASP A 515 -1.80 -8.55 -25.37
N ASP A 516 -2.43 -9.12 -24.33
CA ASP A 516 -1.85 -10.23 -23.54
C ASP A 516 -2.85 -11.37 -23.36
N ALA A 517 -3.17 -12.04 -24.46
CA ALA A 517 -4.08 -13.19 -24.47
C ALA A 517 -3.65 -14.33 -23.50
N PRO A 518 -2.36 -14.67 -23.33
CA PRO A 518 -1.93 -15.66 -22.34
C PRO A 518 -2.28 -15.25 -20.90
N PHE A 519 -2.12 -14.00 -20.53
CA PHE A 519 -2.49 -13.50 -19.20
C PHE A 519 -4.00 -13.61 -18.97
N VAL A 520 -4.82 -13.13 -19.93
CA VAL A 520 -6.28 -13.16 -19.84
C VAL A 520 -6.79 -14.59 -19.71
N ARG A 521 -6.27 -15.53 -20.52
CA ARG A 521 -6.68 -16.95 -20.46
C ARG A 521 -6.40 -17.58 -19.10
N ARG A 522 -5.36 -17.18 -18.40
CA ARG A 522 -5.08 -17.67 -17.03
C ARG A 522 -6.15 -17.25 -16.01
N GLN A 523 -6.87 -16.15 -16.27
CA GLN A 523 -7.91 -15.64 -15.37
C GLN A 523 -9.28 -16.30 -15.59
N LEU A 524 -9.55 -16.86 -16.78
CA LEU A 524 -10.86 -17.44 -17.12
C LEU A 524 -11.35 -18.51 -16.12
N PRO A 525 -10.52 -19.44 -15.61
CA PRO A 525 -10.98 -20.40 -14.60
C PRO A 525 -11.54 -19.71 -13.34
N GLY A 526 -10.94 -18.61 -12.90
CA GLY A 526 -11.42 -17.83 -11.77
C GLY A 526 -12.75 -17.15 -12.04
N VAL A 527 -12.91 -16.52 -13.22
CA VAL A 527 -14.16 -15.90 -13.65
C VAL A 527 -15.29 -16.94 -13.71
N ARG A 528 -15.03 -18.13 -14.25
CA ARG A 528 -15.97 -19.25 -14.31
C ARG A 528 -16.41 -19.70 -12.92
N ALA A 529 -15.44 -19.90 -12.00
CA ALA A 529 -15.73 -20.32 -10.63
C ALA A 529 -16.60 -19.30 -9.87
N LEU A 530 -16.31 -18.01 -10.01
CA LEU A 530 -17.13 -16.94 -9.45
C LEU A 530 -18.56 -16.98 -9.95
N LEU A 531 -18.77 -17.11 -11.27
CA LEU A 531 -20.11 -17.15 -11.85
C LEU A 531 -20.90 -18.41 -11.44
N GLU A 532 -20.27 -19.59 -11.35
CA GLU A 532 -20.94 -20.79 -10.85
C GLU A 532 -21.46 -20.61 -9.42
N GLN A 533 -20.70 -19.94 -8.55
CA GLN A 533 -21.16 -19.61 -7.21
C GLN A 533 -22.37 -18.66 -7.23
N VAL A 534 -22.32 -17.64 -8.09
CA VAL A 534 -23.43 -16.69 -8.24
C VAL A 534 -24.69 -17.41 -8.75
N PHE A 535 -24.53 -18.34 -9.68
CA PHE A 535 -25.68 -19.12 -10.21
C PHE A 535 -26.34 -20.00 -9.15
N ALA A 536 -25.59 -20.47 -8.17
CA ALA A 536 -26.14 -21.24 -7.04
C ALA A 536 -27.03 -20.39 -6.11
N LEU A 537 -26.89 -19.05 -6.16
CA LEU A 537 -27.69 -18.10 -5.37
C LEU A 537 -28.92 -17.58 -6.10
N VAL A 538 -29.11 -17.94 -7.39
CA VAL A 538 -30.27 -17.52 -8.19
C VAL A 538 -31.50 -18.29 -7.76
N ARG A 539 -32.58 -17.57 -7.47
CA ARG A 539 -33.89 -18.12 -7.07
C ARG A 539 -34.68 -18.69 -8.29
N PRO A 540 -35.76 -19.44 -8.03
CA PRO A 540 -36.62 -19.95 -9.11
C PRO A 540 -37.24 -18.86 -10.01
N ASP A 541 -37.38 -17.62 -9.51
CA ASP A 541 -37.88 -16.49 -10.29
C ASP A 541 -36.82 -15.87 -11.23
N GLY A 542 -35.61 -16.43 -11.25
CA GLY A 542 -34.51 -16.02 -12.12
C GLY A 542 -33.70 -14.82 -11.59
N LEU A 543 -34.01 -14.29 -10.41
CA LEU A 543 -33.30 -13.20 -9.76
C LEU A 543 -32.35 -13.72 -8.68
N LEU A 544 -31.32 -12.95 -8.37
CA LEU A 544 -30.42 -13.24 -7.27
C LEU A 544 -31.14 -13.10 -5.94
N GLY A 545 -30.97 -14.08 -5.05
CA GLY A 545 -31.48 -14.04 -3.70
C GLY A 545 -30.55 -13.30 -2.74
N GLU A 546 -30.66 -13.63 -1.46
CA GLU A 546 -29.73 -13.19 -0.44
C GLU A 546 -28.31 -13.67 -0.78
N VAL A 547 -27.32 -12.81 -0.57
CA VAL A 547 -25.92 -13.10 -0.91
C VAL A 547 -25.04 -13.09 0.34
N PRO A 548 -23.96 -13.89 0.37
CA PRO A 548 -23.04 -13.91 1.49
C PRO A 548 -22.18 -12.64 1.57
N GLY A 549 -21.79 -12.28 2.78
CA GLY A 549 -20.89 -11.18 3.06
C GLY A 549 -21.58 -9.81 3.11
N TRP A 550 -20.78 -8.78 3.00
CA TRP A 550 -21.24 -7.39 3.02
C TRP A 550 -21.68 -6.99 1.61
N SER A 551 -22.99 -6.76 1.41
CA SER A 551 -23.54 -6.36 0.10
C SER A 551 -23.33 -4.86 -0.16
N PHE A 552 -22.11 -4.40 0.08
CA PHE A 552 -21.72 -3.00 -0.11
C PHE A 552 -21.78 -2.61 -1.60
N VAL A 553 -22.26 -1.41 -1.86
CA VAL A 553 -22.26 -0.81 -3.21
C VAL A 553 -21.58 0.55 -3.16
N ASP A 554 -22.03 1.47 -2.27
CA ASP A 554 -21.46 2.80 -2.14
C ASP A 554 -21.95 3.51 -0.87
N TRP A 555 -21.19 4.49 -0.40
CA TRP A 555 -21.52 5.34 0.75
C TRP A 555 -22.62 6.37 0.44
N VAL A 556 -23.83 5.90 0.14
CA VAL A 556 -24.98 6.75 -0.06
C VAL A 556 -25.60 7.07 1.32
N PRO A 557 -25.85 8.35 1.65
CA PRO A 557 -26.34 8.74 2.99
C PRO A 557 -27.63 8.03 3.44
N ALA A 558 -28.49 7.65 2.50
CA ALA A 558 -29.73 6.93 2.77
C ALA A 558 -29.55 5.40 2.88
N TRP A 559 -28.37 4.85 2.60
CA TRP A 559 -28.09 3.42 2.58
C TRP A 559 -27.36 2.99 3.86
N ALA A 560 -28.01 2.18 4.67
CA ALA A 560 -27.39 1.70 5.90
C ALA A 560 -26.13 0.90 5.59
N GLN A 561 -24.99 1.36 6.06
CA GLN A 561 -23.68 0.73 5.83
C GLN A 561 -23.31 0.59 4.33
N GLY A 562 -23.76 1.52 3.47
CA GLY A 562 -23.48 1.46 2.03
C GLY A 562 -24.16 0.31 1.28
N VAL A 563 -25.14 -0.37 1.90
CA VAL A 563 -25.86 -1.50 1.31
C VAL A 563 -27.07 -0.98 0.53
N ALA A 564 -27.14 -1.36 -0.74
CA ALA A 564 -28.25 -0.96 -1.61
C ALA A 564 -29.59 -1.45 -1.09
N PRO A 565 -30.71 -0.72 -1.33
CA PRO A 565 -32.03 -1.13 -0.92
C PRO A 565 -32.38 -2.54 -1.39
N GLY A 566 -32.96 -3.34 -0.51
CA GLY A 566 -33.41 -4.70 -0.76
C GLY A 566 -32.28 -5.75 -0.92
N ALA A 567 -31.01 -5.36 -0.84
CA ALA A 567 -29.90 -6.30 -1.04
C ALA A 567 -29.81 -7.38 0.05
N ARG A 568 -30.16 -7.04 1.29
CA ARG A 568 -30.17 -7.99 2.40
C ARG A 568 -31.34 -8.99 2.32
N GLU A 569 -32.44 -8.56 1.74
CA GLU A 569 -33.68 -9.34 1.59
C GLU A 569 -33.72 -10.10 0.24
N GLY A 570 -32.71 -9.92 -0.60
CA GLY A 570 -32.66 -10.52 -1.94
C GLY A 570 -33.65 -9.90 -2.92
N ASP A 571 -34.04 -8.63 -2.76
CA ASP A 571 -34.91 -7.88 -3.67
C ASP A 571 -34.24 -6.56 -4.09
N SER A 572 -33.06 -6.64 -4.73
CA SER A 572 -32.34 -5.47 -5.22
C SER A 572 -32.09 -5.53 -6.72
N SER A 573 -32.58 -4.51 -7.45
CA SER A 573 -32.26 -4.35 -8.86
C SER A 573 -30.78 -4.10 -9.07
N ILE A 574 -30.14 -3.31 -8.22
CA ILE A 574 -28.71 -2.95 -8.30
C ILE A 574 -27.85 -4.21 -8.23
N LEU A 575 -28.14 -5.11 -7.28
CA LEU A 575 -27.40 -6.36 -7.13
C LEU A 575 -27.55 -7.27 -8.37
N ASN A 576 -28.78 -7.38 -8.89
CA ASN A 576 -29.05 -8.14 -10.13
C ASN A 576 -28.40 -7.51 -11.36
N LEU A 577 -28.30 -6.19 -11.44
CA LEU A 577 -27.59 -5.47 -12.50
C LEU A 577 -26.08 -5.70 -12.43
N HIS A 578 -25.49 -5.79 -11.24
CA HIS A 578 -24.08 -6.19 -11.09
C HIS A 578 -23.84 -7.62 -11.62
N VAL A 579 -24.75 -8.56 -11.35
CA VAL A 579 -24.67 -9.91 -11.93
C VAL A 579 -24.75 -9.87 -13.46
N LEU A 580 -25.67 -9.07 -14.01
CA LEU A 580 -25.81 -8.90 -15.45
C LEU A 580 -24.52 -8.33 -16.08
N ARG A 581 -23.90 -7.34 -15.43
CA ARG A 581 -22.62 -6.78 -15.85
C ARG A 581 -21.51 -7.84 -15.83
N ALA A 582 -21.39 -8.61 -14.76
CA ALA A 582 -20.40 -9.68 -14.65
C ALA A 582 -20.59 -10.76 -15.73
N LEU A 583 -21.85 -11.15 -16.04
CA LEU A 583 -22.18 -12.07 -17.13
C LEU A 583 -21.77 -11.53 -18.50
N ARG A 584 -22.01 -10.24 -18.76
CA ARG A 584 -21.61 -9.58 -20.00
C ARG A 584 -20.08 -9.54 -20.15
N SER A 585 -19.38 -9.20 -19.07
CA SER A 585 -17.91 -9.22 -19.06
C SER A 585 -17.36 -10.63 -19.33
N ALA A 586 -17.90 -11.63 -18.65
CA ALA A 586 -17.48 -13.03 -18.86
C ALA A 586 -17.84 -13.55 -20.27
N SER A 587 -19.01 -13.19 -20.80
CA SER A 587 -19.39 -13.53 -22.17
C SER A 587 -18.38 -12.98 -23.18
N ALA A 588 -18.03 -11.71 -23.08
CA ALA A 588 -17.03 -11.08 -23.95
C ALA A 588 -15.64 -11.75 -23.83
N LEU A 589 -15.23 -12.11 -22.63
CA LEU A 589 -13.98 -12.83 -22.39
C LEU A 589 -13.98 -14.23 -22.99
N GLU A 590 -15.07 -15.00 -22.83
CA GLU A 590 -15.19 -16.34 -23.45
C GLU A 590 -15.25 -16.26 -24.97
N GLN A 591 -15.93 -15.27 -25.53
CA GLN A 591 -15.99 -15.04 -26.97
C GLN A 591 -14.60 -14.81 -27.58
N ALA A 592 -13.77 -14.03 -26.90
CA ALA A 592 -12.46 -13.61 -27.43
C ALA A 592 -11.33 -14.60 -27.10
N PHE A 593 -11.35 -15.23 -25.93
CA PHE A 593 -10.22 -15.96 -25.39
C PHE A 593 -10.54 -17.37 -24.87
N GLY A 594 -11.82 -17.73 -24.72
CA GLY A 594 -12.27 -18.95 -24.06
C GLY A 594 -13.06 -19.90 -24.93
N GLU A 595 -14.17 -20.41 -24.39
CA GLU A 595 -14.96 -21.51 -24.91
C GLU A 595 -16.29 -21.04 -25.48
N ARG A 596 -16.61 -21.47 -26.71
CA ARG A 596 -17.87 -21.12 -27.39
C ARG A 596 -19.12 -21.56 -26.59
N GLU A 597 -19.08 -22.72 -25.96
CA GLU A 597 -20.18 -23.22 -25.13
C GLU A 597 -20.46 -22.27 -23.94
N LEU A 598 -19.43 -21.80 -23.25
CA LEU A 598 -19.55 -20.87 -22.12
C LEU A 598 -20.03 -19.50 -22.57
N PHE A 599 -19.56 -19.01 -23.71
CA PHE A 599 -20.09 -17.79 -24.31
C PHE A 599 -21.62 -17.92 -24.53
N ASP A 600 -22.07 -18.97 -25.22
CA ASP A 600 -23.49 -19.18 -25.51
C ASP A 600 -24.32 -19.37 -24.23
N ARG A 601 -23.74 -19.98 -23.19
CA ARG A 601 -24.36 -20.17 -21.87
C ARG A 601 -24.52 -18.83 -21.15
N TYR A 602 -23.50 -17.99 -21.13
CA TYR A 602 -23.54 -16.70 -20.45
C TYR A 602 -24.46 -15.72 -21.17
N GLU A 603 -24.49 -15.71 -22.50
CA GLU A 603 -25.44 -14.90 -23.27
C GLU A 603 -26.90 -15.29 -22.97
N ARG A 604 -27.22 -16.59 -22.94
CA ARG A 604 -28.58 -17.04 -22.57
C ARG A 604 -28.96 -16.62 -21.16
N ARG A 605 -28.03 -16.74 -20.17
CA ARG A 605 -28.28 -16.34 -18.79
C ARG A 605 -28.42 -14.83 -18.66
N ALA A 606 -27.60 -14.06 -19.34
CA ALA A 606 -27.66 -12.59 -19.33
C ALA A 606 -29.02 -12.12 -19.94
N GLY A 607 -29.44 -12.70 -21.04
CA GLY A 607 -30.75 -12.40 -21.67
C GLY A 607 -31.94 -12.74 -20.76
N ALA A 608 -31.90 -13.90 -20.10
CA ALA A 608 -32.94 -14.32 -19.16
C ALA A 608 -32.98 -13.36 -17.92
N LEU A 609 -31.84 -13.06 -17.33
CA LEU A 609 -31.74 -12.14 -16.16
C LEU A 609 -32.24 -10.74 -16.54
N ALA A 610 -31.82 -10.19 -17.69
CA ALA A 610 -32.28 -8.89 -18.17
C ALA A 610 -33.81 -8.86 -18.33
N GLY A 611 -34.41 -9.96 -18.83
CA GLY A 611 -35.87 -10.13 -18.91
C GLY A 611 -36.54 -10.11 -17.53
N CYS A 612 -35.97 -10.80 -16.53
CA CYS A 612 -36.47 -10.82 -15.15
C CYS A 612 -36.34 -9.44 -14.49
N ILE A 613 -35.19 -8.77 -14.65
CA ILE A 613 -34.96 -7.40 -14.12
C ILE A 613 -36.02 -6.46 -14.71
N ARG A 614 -36.20 -6.46 -16.02
CA ARG A 614 -37.20 -5.62 -16.69
C ARG A 614 -38.62 -5.89 -16.22
N ALA A 615 -39.01 -7.16 -16.08
CA ALA A 615 -40.34 -7.53 -15.63
C ALA A 615 -40.64 -7.12 -14.19
N ARG A 616 -39.64 -7.08 -13.33
CA ARG A 616 -39.83 -6.86 -11.87
C ARG A 616 -39.57 -5.43 -11.44
N TYR A 617 -38.54 -4.75 -12.00
CA TYR A 617 -38.09 -3.47 -11.52
C TYR A 617 -38.36 -2.28 -12.46
N TRP A 618 -38.71 -2.54 -13.74
CA TRP A 618 -39.01 -1.46 -14.67
C TRP A 618 -40.34 -0.78 -14.34
N ASP A 619 -40.31 0.53 -14.14
CA ASP A 619 -41.47 1.38 -13.98
C ASP A 619 -41.77 2.10 -15.31
N ALA A 620 -42.79 1.63 -16.03
CA ALA A 620 -43.13 2.18 -17.35
C ALA A 620 -43.64 3.64 -17.28
N ALA A 621 -44.23 4.05 -16.16
CA ALA A 621 -44.75 5.40 -15.98
C ALA A 621 -43.64 6.43 -15.77
N GLN A 622 -42.55 6.03 -15.14
CA GLN A 622 -41.36 6.86 -14.91
C GLN A 622 -40.28 6.68 -15.98
N GLY A 623 -40.31 5.55 -16.71
CA GLY A 623 -39.22 5.18 -17.63
C GLY A 623 -37.91 4.86 -16.94
N LEU A 624 -37.95 4.37 -15.68
CA LEU A 624 -36.82 4.13 -14.80
C LEU A 624 -36.86 2.74 -14.14
N VAL A 625 -35.69 2.27 -13.70
CA VAL A 625 -35.56 1.03 -12.91
C VAL A 625 -35.70 1.36 -11.44
N ARG A 626 -36.62 0.71 -10.72
CA ARG A 626 -36.80 0.82 -9.27
C ARG A 626 -35.69 0.07 -8.54
N ASP A 627 -35.29 0.55 -7.37
CA ASP A 627 -34.27 -0.12 -6.55
C ASP A 627 -34.78 -1.47 -6.00
N THR A 628 -36.07 -1.53 -5.61
CA THR A 628 -36.73 -2.76 -5.14
C THR A 628 -38.10 -2.93 -5.80
N THR A 629 -38.73 -4.10 -5.66
CA THR A 629 -40.05 -4.35 -6.19
C THR A 629 -41.15 -3.55 -5.45
N GLU A 630 -40.95 -3.23 -4.17
CA GLU A 630 -41.95 -2.59 -3.31
C GLU A 630 -41.78 -1.07 -3.22
N SER A 631 -40.57 -0.55 -3.42
CA SER A 631 -40.29 0.87 -3.29
C SER A 631 -40.47 1.65 -4.59
N ARG A 632 -40.72 2.97 -4.46
CA ARG A 632 -40.62 3.93 -5.57
C ARG A 632 -39.34 4.76 -5.48
N VAL A 633 -38.25 4.14 -5.06
CA VAL A 633 -36.90 4.74 -5.07
C VAL A 633 -36.24 4.36 -6.39
N PHE A 634 -35.60 5.34 -7.02
CA PHE A 634 -34.93 5.23 -8.30
C PHE A 634 -33.53 5.84 -8.13
N SER A 635 -32.58 5.05 -7.66
CA SER A 635 -31.22 5.53 -7.48
C SER A 635 -30.53 5.73 -8.82
N GLU A 636 -29.56 6.65 -8.85
CA GLU A 636 -28.69 6.85 -10.02
C GLU A 636 -27.91 5.56 -10.33
N HIS A 637 -27.48 4.81 -9.29
CA HIS A 637 -26.79 3.53 -9.46
C HIS A 637 -27.58 2.54 -10.29
N ALA A 638 -28.89 2.36 -10.00
CA ALA A 638 -29.74 1.47 -10.78
C ALA A 638 -29.85 1.92 -12.24
N GLN A 639 -29.97 3.23 -12.49
CA GLN A 639 -30.09 3.77 -13.85
C GLN A 639 -28.79 3.63 -14.63
N CYS A 640 -27.64 3.91 -14.03
CA CYS A 640 -26.33 3.80 -14.67
C CYS A 640 -25.96 2.36 -15.02
N LEU A 641 -26.42 1.38 -14.23
CA LEU A 641 -26.17 -0.04 -14.49
C LEU A 641 -27.14 -0.64 -15.51
N ALA A 642 -28.36 -0.08 -15.66
CA ALA A 642 -29.40 -0.58 -16.56
C ALA A 642 -29.19 -0.15 -18.03
#